data_d3d6e1af7f7850a7f1856ddb4a748825
#
_entry.id   d3d6e1af7f7850a7f1856ddb4a748825
#
_cell.length_a   1.000
_cell.length_b   1.000
_cell.length_c   1.000
_cell.angle_alpha   90.00
_cell.angle_beta   90.00
_cell.angle_gamma   90.00
#
_symmetry.space_group_name_H-M   'P 1'
#
loop_
_entity.id
_entity.type
_entity.pdbx_description
1 polymer ?
#
loop_
_entity_poly.entity_id
_entity_poly.type
_entity_poly.pdbx_seq_one_letter_code
_entity_poly.pdbx_strand_id
1 'polypeptide(L)'
;MARTTPIELYRNIGIVAHVDAGKTTTTERILFYTGVNHKMGEVHDGAATMDWMAQEQERGITITSAATTAFWQGSTKQFAHKYRFNIIDTPGHVDFTIEVERSLRVLDGAVVVFSGADGVEPQSETVWRQANKYHVPRLAYINKMDRQGADFLRVVKQIDQRLGHHPVPIQLAIGSEEHFIGQIDLVKMKAIYWNDADQGTSYREEDIPADLQELADKWRAHMIEAAAEANDELTMKFLDGEELSIEEIKAGLRQRTIANEIVPTILGSSFKNKGVPLMLDAVIDYLPAPSEIPAIKGTDPDDEEKHLERHADDNEPFSALAFKIATDPFVGTLTFARVYSGVLSSGNAVLNSVKGKKERIGRMVQMHANQRAEIKDVCAGDIAALIGMKDVTTGDTLCDMDKPIILERMDFPDPVISVAVEPKTKADQEKMGIALGKLAQEDPSFRVRTDEETGQTIISGMGELHLDIIVDRMRREFNVEANIGKPQVAYREKIRNTCEIEGRFVRQSGGRGQYGHCWIRFAPGDEGKEGLEFINEIVGGVVPREYIPAIQKGIEEQMKNGVLAGYPLINLKAAVFDGSYHDVDSNEMAYKIAASMATKQLSQKGGAVLLEPVMKVEVVTPEEYQGDILGDLSRRRGMIQDGDETPAGKVIRAEVPLGEMFGYATSMRSMTQGRASFSMEFTRYAEAPASIADGIVKKSRGE
;
A
#
# COMPACT_ATOMS: atom_id res chain seq x y z
N MET A 1 -1.64 -33.03 -8.92
CA MET A 1 -3.05 -33.52 -8.77
C MET A 1 -3.98 -32.60 -9.51
N ALA A 2 -5.16 -33.05 -9.91
CA ALA A 2 -6.13 -32.15 -10.55
C ALA A 2 -6.60 -31.09 -9.53
N ARG A 3 -6.72 -29.86 -9.99
CA ARG A 3 -7.28 -28.72 -9.27
C ARG A 3 -8.68 -29.06 -8.73
N THR A 4 -8.98 -28.70 -7.48
CA THR A 4 -10.29 -28.99 -6.88
C THR A 4 -11.37 -27.98 -7.31
N THR A 5 -10.97 -26.74 -7.58
CA THR A 5 -11.85 -25.67 -8.06
C THR A 5 -11.24 -25.13 -9.36
N PRO A 6 -11.96 -25.09 -10.49
CA PRO A 6 -11.49 -24.47 -11.73
C PRO A 6 -11.04 -23.02 -11.51
N ILE A 7 -10.01 -22.56 -12.25
CA ILE A 7 -9.43 -21.23 -12.03
C ILE A 7 -10.41 -20.10 -12.33
N GLU A 8 -11.34 -20.31 -13.24
CA GLU A 8 -12.39 -19.36 -13.62
C GLU A 8 -13.36 -19.05 -12.47
N LEU A 9 -13.42 -19.97 -11.49
CA LEU A 9 -14.26 -19.84 -10.30
C LEU A 9 -13.55 -19.19 -9.12
N TYR A 10 -12.31 -18.71 -9.30
CA TYR A 10 -11.58 -17.97 -8.27
C TYR A 10 -11.88 -16.48 -8.35
N ARG A 11 -11.89 -15.83 -7.20
CA ARG A 11 -11.89 -14.36 -7.06
C ARG A 11 -10.92 -13.99 -5.95
N ASN A 12 -9.81 -13.35 -6.31
CA ASN A 12 -8.84 -12.82 -5.36
C ASN A 12 -9.13 -11.34 -5.17
N ILE A 13 -9.80 -11.00 -4.10
CA ILE A 13 -10.33 -9.66 -3.88
C ILE A 13 -9.77 -9.02 -2.61
N GLY A 14 -9.55 -7.72 -2.67
CA GLY A 14 -9.27 -6.88 -1.52
C GLY A 14 -10.48 -6.09 -1.09
N ILE A 15 -10.69 -6.00 0.21
CA ILE A 15 -11.62 -5.03 0.78
C ILE A 15 -10.81 -3.83 1.25
N VAL A 16 -10.98 -2.70 0.59
CA VAL A 16 -10.22 -1.47 0.81
C VAL A 16 -11.17 -0.33 1.16
N ALA A 17 -10.78 0.51 2.09
CA ALA A 17 -11.60 1.63 2.53
C ALA A 17 -10.76 2.67 3.27
N HIS A 18 -11.27 3.89 3.38
CA HIS A 18 -10.78 4.84 4.39
C HIS A 18 -11.20 4.39 5.80
N VAL A 19 -10.58 4.98 6.80
CA VAL A 19 -10.91 4.73 8.22
C VAL A 19 -12.39 5.04 8.45
N ASP A 20 -13.05 4.21 9.24
CA ASP A 20 -14.48 4.33 9.58
C ASP A 20 -15.48 4.18 8.43
N ALA A 21 -15.10 3.86 7.19
CA ALA A 21 -16.07 3.55 6.13
C ALA A 21 -16.90 2.28 6.39
N GLY A 22 -16.51 1.48 7.37
CA GLY A 22 -17.17 0.22 7.74
C GLY A 22 -16.57 -1.00 7.05
N LYS A 23 -15.28 -0.96 6.73
CA LYS A 23 -14.53 -2.05 6.12
C LYS A 23 -14.63 -3.34 6.93
N THR A 24 -14.19 -3.32 8.19
CA THR A 24 -14.20 -4.51 9.08
C THR A 24 -15.61 -5.06 9.25
N THR A 25 -16.63 -4.19 9.44
CA THR A 25 -18.02 -4.62 9.49
C THR A 25 -18.44 -5.33 8.21
N THR A 26 -18.06 -4.79 7.05
CA THR A 26 -18.37 -5.42 5.74
C THR A 26 -17.69 -6.78 5.61
N THR A 27 -16.42 -6.89 5.98
CA THR A 27 -15.66 -8.16 5.96
C THR A 27 -16.29 -9.20 6.90
N GLU A 28 -16.66 -8.82 8.12
CA GLU A 28 -17.35 -9.73 9.06
C GLU A 28 -18.70 -10.22 8.51
N ARG A 29 -19.47 -9.37 7.81
CA ARG A 29 -20.70 -9.79 7.11
C ARG A 29 -20.42 -10.76 5.97
N ILE A 30 -19.34 -10.55 5.21
CA ILE A 30 -18.91 -11.51 4.18
C ILE A 30 -18.63 -12.87 4.81
N LEU A 31 -17.85 -12.92 5.89
CA LEU A 31 -17.53 -14.16 6.59
C LEU A 31 -18.77 -14.88 7.13
N PHE A 32 -19.74 -14.13 7.63
CA PHE A 32 -21.01 -14.67 8.08
C PHE A 32 -21.84 -15.28 6.94
N TYR A 33 -22.09 -14.51 5.85
CA TYR A 33 -22.92 -14.99 4.73
C TYR A 33 -22.28 -16.14 3.97
N THR A 34 -20.95 -16.21 3.92
CA THR A 34 -20.24 -17.33 3.30
C THR A 34 -20.10 -18.55 4.21
N GLY A 35 -20.59 -18.46 5.46
CA GLY A 35 -20.57 -19.57 6.44
C GLY A 35 -19.19 -19.86 7.05
N VAL A 36 -18.22 -18.97 6.88
CA VAL A 36 -16.91 -19.05 7.55
C VAL A 36 -17.08 -18.80 9.05
N ASN A 37 -17.91 -17.82 9.42
CA ASN A 37 -18.29 -17.52 10.79
C ASN A 37 -19.75 -17.90 11.04
N HIS A 38 -20.02 -18.47 12.22
CA HIS A 38 -21.37 -18.80 12.66
C HIS A 38 -22.08 -17.66 13.38
N LYS A 39 -21.35 -16.62 13.79
CA LYS A 39 -21.85 -15.42 14.44
C LYS A 39 -21.24 -14.20 13.78
N MET A 40 -22.00 -13.11 13.72
CA MET A 40 -21.48 -11.83 13.28
C MET A 40 -20.59 -11.25 14.38
N GLY A 41 -19.33 -10.94 14.06
CA GLY A 41 -18.44 -10.17 14.90
C GLY A 41 -18.80 -8.68 14.85
N GLU A 42 -18.91 -8.04 16.01
CA GLU A 42 -19.09 -6.59 16.09
C GLU A 42 -17.76 -5.93 16.46
N VAL A 43 -17.37 -4.91 15.69
CA VAL A 43 -16.10 -4.20 15.88
C VAL A 43 -16.04 -3.53 17.24
N HIS A 44 -17.17 -2.93 17.67
CA HIS A 44 -17.26 -2.23 18.96
C HIS A 44 -17.13 -3.16 20.18
N ASP A 45 -17.41 -4.44 20.01
CA ASP A 45 -17.29 -5.45 21.06
C ASP A 45 -15.91 -6.15 21.05
N GLY A 46 -15.00 -5.77 20.13
CA GLY A 46 -13.70 -6.41 19.96
C GLY A 46 -13.82 -7.87 19.48
N ALA A 47 -14.93 -8.22 18.83
CA ALA A 47 -15.26 -9.58 18.41
C ALA A 47 -15.02 -9.85 16.93
N ALA A 48 -14.38 -8.91 16.20
CA ALA A 48 -14.08 -9.06 14.79
C ALA A 48 -13.01 -10.13 14.56
N THR A 49 -13.30 -11.08 13.68
CA THR A 49 -12.47 -12.27 13.45
C THR A 49 -11.22 -11.94 12.63
N MET A 50 -11.32 -10.97 11.71
CA MET A 50 -10.19 -10.55 10.86
C MET A 50 -9.23 -9.63 11.59
N ASP A 51 -9.68 -8.88 12.59
CA ASP A 51 -8.84 -8.07 13.48
C ASP A 51 -8.34 -8.98 14.62
N TRP A 52 -7.33 -9.80 14.32
CA TRP A 52 -6.84 -10.84 15.24
C TRP A 52 -5.85 -10.33 16.29
N MET A 53 -5.26 -9.16 16.08
CA MET A 53 -4.35 -8.55 17.04
C MET A 53 -5.13 -7.84 18.15
N ALA A 54 -4.66 -7.97 19.38
CA ALA A 54 -5.27 -7.25 20.52
C ALA A 54 -5.32 -5.73 20.31
N GLN A 55 -4.31 -5.17 19.65
CA GLN A 55 -4.26 -3.75 19.30
C GLN A 55 -5.31 -3.33 18.29
N GLU A 56 -5.62 -4.19 17.31
CA GLU A 56 -6.69 -3.94 16.33
C GLU A 56 -8.04 -3.90 17.04
N GLN A 57 -8.30 -4.86 17.92
CA GLN A 57 -9.53 -4.95 18.69
C GLN A 57 -9.70 -3.80 19.68
N GLU A 58 -8.63 -3.42 20.40
CA GLU A 58 -8.64 -2.32 21.36
C GLU A 58 -8.83 -0.95 20.70
N ARG A 59 -8.26 -0.76 19.51
CA ARG A 59 -8.29 0.53 18.79
C ARG A 59 -9.41 0.61 17.76
N GLY A 60 -10.03 -0.51 17.41
CA GLY A 60 -11.08 -0.59 16.39
C GLY A 60 -10.60 -0.31 14.96
N ILE A 61 -9.31 -0.52 14.68
CA ILE A 61 -8.69 -0.31 13.36
C ILE A 61 -7.94 -1.55 12.91
N THR A 62 -8.00 -1.88 11.63
CA THR A 62 -7.15 -2.91 11.02
C THR A 62 -5.73 -2.36 10.85
N ILE A 63 -4.74 -3.06 11.35
CA ILE A 63 -3.31 -2.70 11.32
C ILE A 63 -2.59 -3.53 10.26
N THR A 64 -2.84 -4.84 10.26
CA THR A 64 -2.20 -5.77 9.32
C THR A 64 -3.24 -6.38 8.38
N SER A 65 -2.86 -6.60 7.12
CA SER A 65 -3.73 -7.29 6.18
C SER A 65 -3.95 -8.75 6.63
N ALA A 66 -5.19 -9.22 6.59
CA ALA A 66 -5.54 -10.60 6.87
C ALA A 66 -6.09 -11.26 5.60
N ALA A 67 -5.67 -12.50 5.34
CA ALA A 67 -6.13 -13.26 4.19
C ALA A 67 -7.01 -14.43 4.64
N THR A 68 -8.15 -14.61 4.00
CA THR A 68 -9.05 -15.74 4.27
C THR A 68 -9.66 -16.28 2.99
N THR A 69 -10.02 -17.55 3.01
CA THR A 69 -10.72 -18.21 1.90
C THR A 69 -12.16 -18.46 2.28
N ALA A 70 -13.09 -18.10 1.40
CA ALA A 70 -14.52 -18.31 1.55
C ALA A 70 -15.12 -18.88 0.25
N PHE A 71 -16.35 -19.39 0.33
CA PHE A 71 -17.07 -19.95 -0.81
C PHE A 71 -18.45 -19.31 -0.94
N TRP A 72 -18.81 -18.88 -2.15
CA TRP A 72 -20.09 -18.28 -2.43
C TRP A 72 -20.76 -18.87 -3.68
N GLN A 73 -22.06 -19.04 -3.65
CA GLN A 73 -22.86 -19.58 -4.78
C GLN A 73 -23.96 -18.63 -5.23
N GLY A 74 -23.95 -17.41 -4.70
CA GLY A 74 -24.96 -16.39 -4.95
C GLY A 74 -25.97 -16.24 -3.81
N SER A 75 -26.56 -15.06 -3.72
CA SER A 75 -27.55 -14.66 -2.71
C SER A 75 -28.80 -15.54 -2.73
N THR A 76 -29.18 -16.02 -3.90
CA THR A 76 -30.28 -16.99 -4.11
C THR A 76 -29.79 -18.34 -4.64
N LYS A 77 -28.49 -18.62 -4.54
CA LYS A 77 -27.81 -19.79 -5.12
C LYS A 77 -27.98 -19.89 -6.65
N GLN A 78 -28.03 -18.75 -7.30
CA GLN A 78 -28.29 -18.64 -8.76
C GLN A 78 -27.11 -19.08 -9.62
N PHE A 79 -25.89 -19.14 -9.09
CA PHE A 79 -24.73 -19.59 -9.84
C PHE A 79 -24.66 -21.13 -9.86
N ALA A 80 -24.29 -21.70 -11.01
CA ALA A 80 -24.21 -23.15 -11.20
C ALA A 80 -23.15 -23.81 -10.29
N HIS A 81 -22.09 -23.06 -9.98
CA HIS A 81 -20.97 -23.54 -9.16
C HIS A 81 -20.73 -22.63 -7.97
N LYS A 82 -20.04 -23.16 -6.95
CA LYS A 82 -19.52 -22.37 -5.86
C LYS A 82 -18.22 -21.69 -6.32
N TYR A 83 -18.20 -20.38 -6.19
CA TYR A 83 -16.99 -19.58 -6.41
C TYR A 83 -16.12 -19.58 -5.16
N ARG A 84 -14.82 -19.63 -5.36
CA ARG A 84 -13.83 -19.52 -4.30
C ARG A 84 -13.31 -18.10 -4.22
N PHE A 85 -13.49 -17.47 -3.08
CA PHE A 85 -13.01 -16.14 -2.77
C PHE A 85 -11.77 -16.25 -1.90
N ASN A 86 -10.68 -15.68 -2.34
CA ASN A 86 -9.57 -15.33 -1.46
C ASN A 86 -9.69 -13.85 -1.14
N ILE A 87 -10.00 -13.54 0.09
CA ILE A 87 -10.30 -12.18 0.55
C ILE A 87 -9.10 -11.68 1.34
N ILE A 88 -8.57 -10.53 0.96
CA ILE A 88 -7.55 -9.82 1.72
C ILE A 88 -8.19 -8.57 2.31
N ASP A 89 -8.30 -8.53 3.63
CA ASP A 89 -8.72 -7.35 4.38
C ASP A 89 -7.51 -6.44 4.58
N THR A 90 -7.59 -5.18 4.15
CA THR A 90 -6.46 -4.25 4.17
C THR A 90 -6.64 -3.18 5.24
N PRO A 91 -5.56 -2.63 5.82
CA PRO A 91 -5.68 -1.46 6.70
C PRO A 91 -6.29 -0.26 5.99
N GLY A 92 -7.00 0.59 6.74
CA GLY A 92 -7.53 1.86 6.21
C GLY A 92 -6.70 3.08 6.60
N HIS A 93 -5.72 2.94 7.50
CA HIS A 93 -4.94 4.06 8.03
C HIS A 93 -3.69 4.34 7.19
N VAL A 94 -3.37 5.62 6.99
CA VAL A 94 -2.24 6.07 6.15
C VAL A 94 -0.87 5.58 6.62
N ASP A 95 -0.66 5.38 7.91
CA ASP A 95 0.59 4.85 8.45
C ASP A 95 0.86 3.41 7.98
N PHE A 96 -0.17 2.71 7.48
CA PHE A 96 -0.11 1.34 6.97
C PHE A 96 -0.33 1.24 5.47
N THR A 97 -0.08 2.32 4.73
CA THR A 97 -0.25 2.40 3.26
C THR A 97 0.49 1.29 2.53
N ILE A 98 1.62 0.85 3.07
CA ILE A 98 2.41 -0.26 2.52
C ILE A 98 1.67 -1.61 2.58
N GLU A 99 0.87 -1.84 3.63
CA GLU A 99 0.04 -3.05 3.71
C GLU A 99 -1.03 -3.07 2.62
N VAL A 100 -1.59 -1.89 2.30
CA VAL A 100 -2.55 -1.72 1.20
C VAL A 100 -1.85 -1.99 -0.13
N GLU A 101 -0.68 -1.41 -0.35
CA GLU A 101 0.09 -1.55 -1.59
C GLU A 101 0.51 -3.01 -1.84
N ARG A 102 1.02 -3.69 -0.81
CA ARG A 102 1.34 -5.13 -0.88
C ARG A 102 0.12 -5.97 -1.25
N SER A 103 -1.01 -5.66 -0.68
CA SER A 103 -2.26 -6.37 -0.95
C SER A 103 -2.73 -6.12 -2.38
N LEU A 104 -2.79 -4.86 -2.82
CA LEU A 104 -3.22 -4.50 -4.18
C LEU A 104 -2.34 -5.16 -5.27
N ARG A 105 -1.05 -5.36 -4.99
CA ARG A 105 -0.13 -6.00 -5.94
C ARG A 105 -0.48 -7.45 -6.26
N VAL A 106 -1.14 -8.15 -5.34
CA VAL A 106 -1.46 -9.58 -5.47
C VAL A 106 -2.94 -9.87 -5.69
N LEU A 107 -3.76 -8.82 -5.74
CA LEU A 107 -5.20 -8.92 -5.97
C LEU A 107 -5.53 -8.87 -7.45
N ASP A 108 -6.60 -9.56 -7.82
CA ASP A 108 -7.16 -9.54 -9.17
C ASP A 108 -8.29 -8.52 -9.28
N GLY A 109 -8.88 -8.13 -8.17
CA GLY A 109 -9.91 -7.10 -8.09
C GLY A 109 -10.04 -6.55 -6.67
N ALA A 110 -10.71 -5.42 -6.52
CA ALA A 110 -10.96 -4.78 -5.24
C ALA A 110 -12.40 -4.33 -5.07
N VAL A 111 -12.90 -4.42 -3.84
CA VAL A 111 -14.12 -3.74 -3.41
C VAL A 111 -13.70 -2.54 -2.60
N VAL A 112 -13.95 -1.35 -3.12
CA VAL A 112 -13.64 -0.09 -2.43
C VAL A 112 -14.89 0.37 -1.71
N VAL A 113 -14.81 0.41 -0.37
CA VAL A 113 -15.93 0.77 0.49
C VAL A 113 -15.86 2.27 0.80
N PHE A 114 -16.91 2.98 0.44
CA PHE A 114 -17.11 4.40 0.77
C PHE A 114 -18.21 4.56 1.81
N SER A 115 -18.14 5.62 2.59
CA SER A 115 -19.26 6.01 3.45
C SER A 115 -20.28 6.83 2.67
N GLY A 116 -21.54 6.47 2.74
CA GLY A 116 -22.64 7.24 2.13
C GLY A 116 -22.80 8.63 2.72
N ALA A 117 -22.44 8.80 3.99
CA ALA A 117 -22.48 10.08 4.69
C ALA A 117 -21.23 10.93 4.42
N ASP A 118 -20.04 10.36 4.53
CA ASP A 118 -18.77 11.08 4.45
C ASP A 118 -18.29 11.27 3.00
N GLY A 119 -18.60 10.30 2.12
CA GLY A 119 -18.25 10.32 0.70
C GLY A 119 -16.81 9.91 0.41
N VAL A 120 -16.20 10.57 -0.58
CA VAL A 120 -14.79 10.35 -0.94
C VAL A 120 -13.89 11.18 -0.05
N GLU A 121 -13.05 10.52 0.74
CA GLU A 121 -12.04 11.12 1.60
C GLU A 121 -10.64 11.03 1.00
N PRO A 122 -9.63 11.79 1.48
CA PRO A 122 -8.25 11.75 0.96
C PRO A 122 -7.62 10.37 1.02
N GLN A 123 -7.91 9.61 2.08
CA GLN A 123 -7.46 8.23 2.18
C GLN A 123 -8.04 7.36 1.06
N SER A 124 -9.29 7.62 0.65
CA SER A 124 -9.91 6.98 -0.50
C SER A 124 -9.14 7.32 -1.79
N GLU A 125 -8.72 8.58 -1.96
CA GLU A 125 -7.94 9.02 -3.13
C GLU A 125 -6.58 8.31 -3.20
N THR A 126 -5.91 8.14 -2.05
CA THR A 126 -4.62 7.45 -1.95
C THR A 126 -4.74 5.99 -2.34
N VAL A 127 -5.67 5.26 -1.73
CA VAL A 127 -5.93 3.86 -2.05
C VAL A 127 -6.32 3.69 -3.52
N TRP A 128 -7.13 4.63 -4.05
CA TRP A 128 -7.55 4.63 -5.44
C TRP A 128 -6.38 4.83 -6.41
N ARG A 129 -5.47 5.76 -6.10
CA ARG A 129 -4.24 5.99 -6.87
C ARG A 129 -3.33 4.77 -6.87
N GLN A 130 -3.21 4.07 -5.72
CA GLN A 130 -2.46 2.82 -5.64
C GLN A 130 -3.11 1.72 -6.48
N ALA A 131 -4.44 1.59 -6.44
CA ALA A 131 -5.16 0.65 -7.30
C ALA A 131 -4.97 0.96 -8.79
N ASN A 132 -4.87 2.25 -9.18
CA ASN A 132 -4.52 2.65 -10.55
C ASN A 132 -3.11 2.23 -10.93
N LYS A 133 -2.12 2.41 -10.04
CA LYS A 133 -0.73 2.00 -10.25
C LYS A 133 -0.61 0.52 -10.62
N TYR A 134 -1.41 -0.33 -9.99
CA TYR A 134 -1.41 -1.77 -10.22
C TYR A 134 -2.50 -2.26 -11.18
N HIS A 135 -3.23 -1.33 -11.83
CA HIS A 135 -4.31 -1.64 -12.77
C HIS A 135 -5.36 -2.61 -12.20
N VAL A 136 -5.70 -2.49 -10.91
CA VAL A 136 -6.64 -3.39 -10.24
C VAL A 136 -8.08 -2.99 -10.58
N PRO A 137 -8.85 -3.86 -11.26
CA PRO A 137 -10.29 -3.67 -11.47
C PRO A 137 -11.04 -3.55 -10.14
N ARG A 138 -12.08 -2.72 -10.10
CA ARG A 138 -12.74 -2.43 -8.82
C ARG A 138 -14.25 -2.26 -8.93
N LEU A 139 -14.91 -2.57 -7.80
CA LEU A 139 -16.30 -2.23 -7.50
C LEU A 139 -16.29 -1.13 -6.44
N ALA A 140 -17.19 -0.16 -6.54
CA ALA A 140 -17.45 0.79 -5.48
C ALA A 140 -18.66 0.33 -4.66
N TYR A 141 -18.50 0.14 -3.36
CA TYR A 141 -19.56 -0.18 -2.42
C TYR A 141 -19.82 0.99 -1.49
N ILE A 142 -20.94 1.67 -1.67
CA ILE A 142 -21.33 2.81 -0.84
C ILE A 142 -22.10 2.28 0.37
N ASN A 143 -21.42 2.22 1.49
CA ASN A 143 -21.87 1.68 2.76
C ASN A 143 -22.48 2.78 3.64
N LYS A 144 -23.05 2.41 4.78
CA LYS A 144 -23.65 3.31 5.77
C LYS A 144 -24.81 4.15 5.22
N MET A 145 -25.60 3.58 4.31
CA MET A 145 -26.79 4.26 3.76
C MET A 145 -27.86 4.56 4.81
N ASP A 146 -27.75 3.94 5.99
CA ASP A 146 -28.60 4.17 7.17
C ASP A 146 -28.15 5.35 8.04
N ARG A 147 -27.02 5.99 7.77
CA ARG A 147 -26.48 7.12 8.54
C ARG A 147 -27.07 8.44 8.07
N GLN A 148 -27.20 9.38 9.00
CA GLN A 148 -27.62 10.76 8.69
C GLN A 148 -26.67 11.41 7.69
N GLY A 149 -27.19 12.08 6.67
CA GLY A 149 -26.43 12.70 5.60
C GLY A 149 -25.99 11.72 4.49
N ALA A 150 -26.45 10.47 4.53
CA ALA A 150 -26.13 9.49 3.50
C ALA A 150 -26.86 9.80 2.18
N ASP A 151 -26.07 9.95 1.10
CA ASP A 151 -26.56 10.20 -0.25
C ASP A 151 -25.71 9.43 -1.27
N PHE A 152 -26.34 8.42 -1.87
CA PHE A 152 -25.71 7.55 -2.87
C PHE A 152 -25.22 8.32 -4.11
N LEU A 153 -26.09 9.12 -4.71
CA LEU A 153 -25.78 9.80 -5.97
C LEU A 153 -24.74 10.92 -5.79
N ARG A 154 -24.71 11.54 -4.63
CA ARG A 154 -23.65 12.48 -4.27
C ARG A 154 -22.28 11.79 -4.25
N VAL A 155 -22.17 10.61 -3.65
CA VAL A 155 -20.90 9.87 -3.60
C VAL A 155 -20.51 9.37 -4.99
N VAL A 156 -21.46 8.90 -5.82
CA VAL A 156 -21.22 8.56 -7.23
C VAL A 156 -20.60 9.76 -7.98
N LYS A 157 -21.17 10.95 -7.83
CA LYS A 157 -20.62 12.17 -8.44
C LYS A 157 -19.21 12.52 -7.92
N GLN A 158 -18.95 12.30 -6.62
CA GLN A 158 -17.60 12.52 -6.06
C GLN A 158 -16.57 11.53 -6.62
N ILE A 159 -16.93 10.27 -6.85
CA ILE A 159 -16.05 9.28 -7.49
C ILE A 159 -15.64 9.76 -8.88
N ASP A 160 -16.59 10.24 -9.69
CA ASP A 160 -16.33 10.79 -11.01
C ASP A 160 -15.40 12.03 -10.94
N GLN A 161 -15.76 13.01 -10.12
CA GLN A 161 -15.07 14.30 -10.07
C GLN A 161 -13.71 14.29 -9.37
N ARG A 162 -13.57 13.52 -8.27
CA ARG A 162 -12.35 13.51 -7.44
C ARG A 162 -11.40 12.37 -7.79
N LEU A 163 -11.93 11.23 -8.22
CA LEU A 163 -11.12 10.05 -8.54
C LEU A 163 -10.87 9.87 -10.04
N GLY A 164 -11.55 10.65 -10.90
CA GLY A 164 -11.33 10.66 -12.34
C GLY A 164 -11.70 9.34 -13.03
N HIS A 165 -12.68 8.61 -12.52
CA HIS A 165 -13.16 7.35 -13.07
C HIS A 165 -14.67 7.42 -13.28
N HIS A 166 -15.17 6.64 -14.25
CA HIS A 166 -16.59 6.58 -14.57
C HIS A 166 -17.32 5.59 -13.66
N PRO A 167 -17.97 6.04 -12.56
CA PRO A 167 -18.82 5.18 -11.76
C PRO A 167 -20.12 4.89 -12.52
N VAL A 168 -20.48 3.62 -12.61
CA VAL A 168 -21.73 3.17 -13.22
C VAL A 168 -22.63 2.57 -12.15
N PRO A 169 -23.62 3.30 -11.65
CA PRO A 169 -24.61 2.75 -10.73
C PRO A 169 -25.34 1.56 -11.36
N ILE A 170 -25.28 0.41 -10.71
CA ILE A 170 -26.06 -0.78 -11.06
C ILE A 170 -27.20 -1.02 -10.08
N GLN A 171 -27.28 -0.17 -9.06
CA GLN A 171 -28.33 -0.15 -8.05
C GLN A 171 -28.67 1.29 -7.67
N LEU A 172 -29.88 1.49 -7.11
CA LEU A 172 -30.29 2.74 -6.48
C LEU A 172 -30.86 2.49 -5.09
N ALA A 173 -30.79 3.49 -4.21
CA ALA A 173 -31.35 3.38 -2.87
C ALA A 173 -32.89 3.51 -2.87
N ILE A 174 -33.55 2.72 -2.02
CA ILE A 174 -34.95 2.93 -1.64
C ILE A 174 -34.95 3.51 -0.23
N GLY A 175 -35.26 4.79 -0.16
CA GLY A 175 -35.11 5.57 1.06
C GLY A 175 -33.66 5.97 1.34
N SER A 176 -33.46 6.75 2.37
CA SER A 176 -32.15 7.23 2.85
C SER A 176 -32.16 7.35 4.36
N GLU A 177 -30.99 7.35 4.98
CA GLU A 177 -30.85 7.51 6.45
C GLU A 177 -31.69 6.47 7.21
N GLU A 178 -32.45 6.90 8.22
CA GLU A 178 -33.30 6.01 9.00
C GLU A 178 -34.36 5.28 8.15
N HIS A 179 -34.68 5.83 6.98
CA HIS A 179 -35.67 5.29 6.04
C HIS A 179 -35.05 4.43 4.94
N PHE A 180 -33.76 4.10 5.03
CA PHE A 180 -33.14 3.17 4.10
C PHE A 180 -33.66 1.74 4.30
N ILE A 181 -34.56 1.32 3.41
CA ILE A 181 -35.29 0.04 3.54
C ILE A 181 -34.88 -1.01 2.49
N GLY A 182 -34.28 -0.58 1.38
CA GLY A 182 -33.93 -1.50 0.31
C GLY A 182 -33.16 -0.84 -0.82
N GLN A 183 -33.06 -1.54 -1.92
CA GLN A 183 -32.35 -1.08 -3.12
C GLN A 183 -33.04 -1.53 -4.39
N ILE A 184 -32.87 -0.77 -5.46
CA ILE A 184 -33.37 -1.12 -6.81
C ILE A 184 -32.20 -1.77 -7.55
N ASP A 185 -32.42 -2.96 -8.10
CA ASP A 185 -31.53 -3.60 -9.05
C ASP A 185 -31.85 -3.07 -10.45
N LEU A 186 -30.96 -2.27 -11.02
CA LEU A 186 -31.14 -1.67 -12.35
C LEU A 186 -30.95 -2.69 -13.48
N VAL A 187 -30.28 -3.80 -13.24
CA VAL A 187 -30.10 -4.87 -14.24
C VAL A 187 -31.38 -5.64 -14.43
N LYS A 188 -32.06 -5.99 -13.34
CA LYS A 188 -33.32 -6.72 -13.36
C LYS A 188 -34.57 -5.83 -13.37
N MET A 189 -34.42 -4.54 -13.02
CA MET A 189 -35.55 -3.60 -12.79
C MET A 189 -36.51 -4.10 -11.73
N LYS A 190 -35.94 -4.45 -10.56
CA LYS A 190 -36.74 -4.89 -9.40
C LYS A 190 -36.29 -4.15 -8.15
N ALA A 191 -37.24 -3.92 -7.25
CA ALA A 191 -36.99 -3.45 -5.90
C ALA A 191 -36.65 -4.64 -4.98
N ILE A 192 -35.63 -4.50 -4.17
CA ILE A 192 -35.14 -5.53 -3.27
C ILE A 192 -35.30 -5.05 -1.83
N TYR A 193 -35.99 -5.86 -1.02
CA TYR A 193 -36.22 -5.60 0.39
C TYR A 193 -35.67 -6.75 1.22
N TRP A 194 -34.79 -6.41 2.13
CA TRP A 194 -34.09 -7.38 2.97
C TRP A 194 -34.97 -7.88 4.13
N ASN A 195 -34.79 -9.13 4.51
CA ASN A 195 -35.50 -9.73 5.65
C ASN A 195 -34.68 -9.52 6.91
N ASP A 196 -35.13 -8.63 7.78
CA ASP A 196 -34.42 -8.34 9.06
C ASP A 196 -34.50 -9.53 10.04
N ALA A 197 -35.48 -10.41 9.92
CA ALA A 197 -35.65 -11.55 10.83
C ALA A 197 -34.57 -12.63 10.66
N ASP A 198 -33.96 -12.75 9.48
CA ASP A 198 -32.86 -13.66 9.21
C ASP A 198 -31.51 -12.95 9.02
N GLN A 199 -31.41 -11.73 9.54
CA GLN A 199 -30.20 -10.90 9.47
C GLN A 199 -29.76 -10.61 8.02
N GLY A 200 -30.71 -10.42 7.10
CA GLY A 200 -30.43 -10.09 5.70
C GLY A 200 -29.86 -11.25 4.88
N THR A 201 -30.07 -12.49 5.31
CA THR A 201 -29.67 -13.68 4.54
C THR A 201 -30.60 -13.88 3.34
N SER A 202 -31.87 -13.48 3.46
CA SER A 202 -32.83 -13.52 2.38
C SER A 202 -33.41 -12.12 2.08
N TYR A 203 -33.98 -12.01 0.89
CA TYR A 203 -34.69 -10.80 0.45
C TYR A 203 -35.87 -11.17 -0.42
N ARG A 204 -36.80 -10.22 -0.61
CA ARG A 204 -37.89 -10.32 -1.55
C ARG A 204 -37.69 -9.32 -2.68
N GLU A 205 -38.08 -9.74 -3.88
CA GLU A 205 -38.11 -8.89 -5.07
C GLU A 205 -39.56 -8.40 -5.31
N GLU A 206 -39.72 -7.11 -5.51
CA GLU A 206 -41.00 -6.47 -5.79
C GLU A 206 -40.86 -5.53 -7.01
N ASP A 207 -41.97 -5.01 -7.48
CA ASP A 207 -41.94 -3.97 -8.50
C ASP A 207 -41.41 -2.66 -7.93
N ILE A 208 -40.74 -1.88 -8.76
CA ILE A 208 -40.16 -0.59 -8.36
C ILE A 208 -41.29 0.35 -7.92
N PRO A 209 -41.13 1.05 -6.77
CA PRO A 209 -42.08 2.07 -6.34
C PRO A 209 -42.30 3.12 -7.42
N ALA A 210 -43.58 3.51 -7.66
CA ALA A 210 -43.93 4.39 -8.76
C ALA A 210 -43.22 5.76 -8.73
N ASP A 211 -42.91 6.27 -7.55
CA ASP A 211 -42.16 7.51 -7.33
C ASP A 211 -40.65 7.41 -7.67
N LEU A 212 -40.13 6.20 -7.74
CA LEU A 212 -38.71 5.92 -8.09
C LEU A 212 -38.55 5.39 -9.52
N GLN A 213 -39.64 5.11 -10.23
CA GLN A 213 -39.61 4.50 -11.58
C GLN A 213 -38.84 5.37 -12.58
N GLU A 214 -39.14 6.67 -12.63
CA GLU A 214 -38.49 7.60 -13.56
C GLU A 214 -36.98 7.69 -13.31
N LEU A 215 -36.58 7.72 -12.02
CA LEU A 215 -35.19 7.73 -11.64
C LEU A 215 -34.49 6.41 -12.04
N ALA A 216 -35.16 5.28 -11.83
CA ALA A 216 -34.64 3.97 -12.20
C ALA A 216 -34.47 3.84 -13.72
N ASP A 217 -35.45 4.30 -14.50
CA ASP A 217 -35.38 4.28 -15.97
C ASP A 217 -34.21 5.12 -16.49
N LYS A 218 -34.01 6.31 -15.92
CA LYS A 218 -32.88 7.18 -16.26
C LYS A 218 -31.53 6.51 -16.00
N TRP A 219 -31.34 5.95 -14.83
CA TRP A 219 -30.07 5.34 -14.47
C TRP A 219 -29.85 3.98 -15.15
N ARG A 220 -30.94 3.25 -15.46
CA ARG A 220 -30.85 2.08 -16.30
C ARG A 220 -30.35 2.43 -17.70
N ALA A 221 -30.89 3.48 -18.32
CA ALA A 221 -30.43 3.94 -19.64
C ALA A 221 -28.89 4.26 -19.61
N HIS A 222 -28.45 4.98 -18.62
CA HIS A 222 -27.01 5.27 -18.43
C HIS A 222 -26.15 3.99 -18.27
N MET A 223 -26.65 3.01 -17.50
CA MET A 223 -25.97 1.73 -17.31
C MET A 223 -25.92 0.91 -18.61
N ILE A 224 -27.02 0.88 -19.39
CA ILE A 224 -27.06 0.19 -20.69
C ILE A 224 -26.12 0.83 -21.70
N GLU A 225 -26.06 2.17 -21.76
CA GLU A 225 -25.09 2.90 -22.58
C GLU A 225 -23.66 2.51 -22.22
N ALA A 226 -23.33 2.52 -20.92
CA ALA A 226 -22.02 2.09 -20.45
C ALA A 226 -21.71 0.63 -20.79
N ALA A 227 -22.68 -0.27 -20.77
CA ALA A 227 -22.49 -1.67 -21.16
C ALA A 227 -22.32 -1.82 -22.69
N ALA A 228 -23.06 -1.05 -23.47
CA ALA A 228 -23.03 -1.09 -24.94
C ALA A 228 -21.68 -0.66 -25.52
N GLU A 229 -21.00 0.26 -24.88
CA GLU A 229 -19.66 0.75 -25.29
C GLU A 229 -18.54 -0.30 -25.15
N ALA A 230 -18.83 -1.49 -24.65
CA ALA A 230 -17.82 -2.53 -24.42
C ALA A 230 -17.20 -3.09 -25.72
N ASN A 231 -17.99 -3.20 -26.78
CA ASN A 231 -17.56 -3.71 -28.07
C ASN A 231 -18.51 -3.29 -29.20
N ASP A 232 -18.05 -3.42 -30.45
CA ASP A 232 -18.81 -3.00 -31.63
C ASP A 232 -20.18 -3.68 -31.78
N GLU A 233 -20.28 -4.96 -31.38
CA GLU A 233 -21.54 -5.71 -31.48
C GLU A 233 -22.64 -5.12 -30.59
N LEU A 234 -22.30 -4.88 -29.31
CA LEU A 234 -23.23 -4.28 -28.34
C LEU A 234 -23.54 -2.82 -28.70
N THR A 235 -22.54 -2.08 -29.18
CA THR A 235 -22.71 -0.71 -29.66
C THR A 235 -23.71 -0.65 -30.83
N MET A 236 -23.59 -1.55 -31.82
CA MET A 236 -24.51 -1.59 -32.96
C MET A 236 -25.94 -1.93 -32.53
N LYS A 237 -26.12 -2.96 -31.70
CA LYS A 237 -27.45 -3.29 -31.16
C LYS A 237 -28.09 -2.10 -30.44
N PHE A 238 -27.31 -1.41 -29.59
CA PHE A 238 -27.80 -0.24 -28.87
C PHE A 238 -28.22 0.91 -29.82
N LEU A 239 -27.40 1.20 -30.84
CA LEU A 239 -27.71 2.25 -31.84
C LEU A 239 -28.90 1.90 -32.73
N ASP A 240 -29.12 0.62 -33.02
CA ASP A 240 -30.26 0.13 -33.78
C ASP A 240 -31.55 0.10 -32.94
N GLY A 241 -31.48 0.43 -31.66
CA GLY A 241 -32.60 0.45 -30.72
C GLY A 241 -33.06 -0.93 -30.26
N GLU A 242 -32.21 -1.95 -30.39
CA GLU A 242 -32.46 -3.28 -29.86
C GLU A 242 -32.21 -3.33 -28.35
N GLU A 243 -33.04 -4.05 -27.61
CA GLU A 243 -32.84 -4.25 -26.18
C GLU A 243 -31.69 -5.23 -25.93
N LEU A 244 -30.73 -4.85 -25.05
CA LEU A 244 -29.71 -5.74 -24.57
C LEU A 244 -30.30 -6.69 -23.51
N SER A 245 -29.98 -7.97 -23.61
CA SER A 245 -30.33 -8.96 -22.59
C SER A 245 -29.54 -8.70 -21.27
N ILE A 246 -30.03 -9.28 -20.19
CA ILE A 246 -29.35 -9.19 -18.88
C ILE A 246 -27.89 -9.73 -18.97
N GLU A 247 -27.71 -10.81 -19.70
CA GLU A 247 -26.41 -11.44 -19.92
C GLU A 247 -25.47 -10.52 -20.71
N GLU A 248 -25.94 -9.87 -21.76
CA GLU A 248 -25.20 -8.90 -22.57
C GLU A 248 -24.81 -7.66 -21.75
N ILE A 249 -25.75 -7.13 -20.96
CA ILE A 249 -25.47 -6.01 -20.03
C ILE A 249 -24.36 -6.38 -19.06
N LYS A 250 -24.48 -7.53 -18.39
CA LYS A 250 -23.46 -8.01 -17.45
C LYS A 250 -22.12 -8.24 -18.13
N ALA A 251 -22.10 -8.85 -19.31
CA ALA A 251 -20.88 -9.10 -20.07
C ALA A 251 -20.18 -7.80 -20.48
N GLY A 252 -20.95 -6.81 -20.96
CA GLY A 252 -20.42 -5.50 -21.34
C GLY A 252 -19.83 -4.74 -20.13
N LEU A 253 -20.58 -4.65 -19.04
CA LEU A 253 -20.09 -4.03 -17.80
C LEU A 253 -18.84 -4.75 -17.26
N ARG A 254 -18.81 -6.10 -17.29
CA ARG A 254 -17.65 -6.88 -16.87
C ARG A 254 -16.43 -6.57 -17.72
N GLN A 255 -16.55 -6.58 -19.04
CA GLN A 255 -15.45 -6.31 -19.97
C GLN A 255 -14.82 -4.95 -19.68
N ARG A 256 -15.62 -3.91 -19.53
CA ARG A 256 -15.13 -2.56 -19.23
C ARG A 256 -14.58 -2.40 -17.82
N THR A 257 -15.13 -3.13 -16.84
CA THR A 257 -14.60 -3.15 -15.47
C THR A 257 -13.20 -3.76 -15.44
N ILE A 258 -13.00 -4.89 -16.12
CA ILE A 258 -11.70 -5.55 -16.22
C ILE A 258 -10.68 -4.66 -16.96
N ALA A 259 -11.13 -3.90 -17.96
CA ALA A 259 -10.31 -2.91 -18.66
C ALA A 259 -10.02 -1.63 -17.82
N ASN A 260 -10.59 -1.51 -16.62
CA ASN A 260 -10.50 -0.31 -15.76
C ASN A 260 -11.10 0.97 -16.40
N GLU A 261 -12.06 0.84 -17.29
CA GLU A 261 -12.75 1.97 -17.93
C GLU A 261 -13.91 2.48 -17.10
N ILE A 262 -14.61 1.59 -16.42
CA ILE A 262 -15.74 1.91 -15.56
C ILE A 262 -15.62 1.26 -14.18
N VAL A 263 -16.40 1.76 -13.24
CA VAL A 263 -16.49 1.21 -11.87
C VAL A 263 -17.97 0.94 -11.56
N PRO A 264 -18.41 -0.33 -11.61
CA PRO A 264 -19.77 -0.66 -11.16
C PRO A 264 -19.96 -0.22 -9.70
N THR A 265 -21.01 0.51 -9.45
CA THR A 265 -21.25 1.13 -8.15
C THR A 265 -22.54 0.58 -7.54
N ILE A 266 -22.42 0.06 -6.33
CA ILE A 266 -23.47 -0.58 -5.53
C ILE A 266 -23.57 0.07 -4.16
N LEU A 267 -24.60 -0.25 -3.43
CA LEU A 267 -24.86 0.38 -2.13
C LEU A 267 -25.40 -0.60 -1.07
N GLY A 268 -25.31 -0.18 0.18
CA GLY A 268 -25.90 -0.94 1.27
C GLY A 268 -25.62 -0.33 2.65
N SER A 269 -25.98 -1.08 3.66
CA SER A 269 -25.61 -0.85 5.06
C SER A 269 -25.17 -2.17 5.68
N SER A 270 -23.87 -2.36 5.79
CA SER A 270 -23.30 -3.56 6.39
C SER A 270 -23.72 -3.72 7.86
N PHE A 271 -23.85 -2.62 8.60
CA PHE A 271 -24.32 -2.63 9.98
C PHE A 271 -25.77 -3.07 10.11
N LYS A 272 -26.64 -2.67 9.17
CA LYS A 272 -28.05 -3.08 9.11
C LYS A 272 -28.26 -4.37 8.32
N ASN A 273 -27.19 -5.08 7.94
CA ASN A 273 -27.26 -6.34 7.20
C ASN A 273 -27.97 -6.23 5.82
N LYS A 274 -27.78 -5.13 5.11
CA LYS A 274 -28.43 -4.83 3.83
C LYS A 274 -27.37 -4.63 2.74
N GLY A 275 -27.44 -5.39 1.64
CA GLY A 275 -26.64 -5.19 0.43
C GLY A 275 -25.41 -6.08 0.29
N VAL A 276 -24.83 -6.61 1.35
CA VAL A 276 -23.59 -7.42 1.28
C VAL A 276 -23.71 -8.69 0.42
N PRO A 277 -24.80 -9.49 0.50
CA PRO A 277 -24.95 -10.64 -0.40
C PRO A 277 -24.96 -10.25 -1.88
N LEU A 278 -25.59 -9.13 -2.26
CA LEU A 278 -25.58 -8.64 -3.64
C LEU A 278 -24.22 -8.07 -4.05
N MET A 279 -23.45 -7.53 -3.10
CA MET A 279 -22.06 -7.15 -3.35
C MET A 279 -21.22 -8.39 -3.71
N LEU A 280 -21.39 -9.51 -3.02
CA LEU A 280 -20.71 -10.77 -3.37
C LEU A 280 -21.13 -11.29 -4.74
N ASP A 281 -22.41 -11.15 -5.11
CA ASP A 281 -22.89 -11.49 -6.44
C ASP A 281 -22.23 -10.59 -7.51
N ALA A 282 -22.14 -9.29 -7.24
CA ALA A 282 -21.47 -8.34 -8.12
C ALA A 282 -19.97 -8.62 -8.29
N VAL A 283 -19.29 -9.11 -7.27
CA VAL A 283 -17.90 -9.56 -7.37
C VAL A 283 -17.77 -10.71 -8.38
N ILE A 284 -18.71 -11.67 -8.38
CA ILE A 284 -18.72 -12.76 -9.36
C ILE A 284 -18.98 -12.23 -10.75
N ASP A 285 -20.00 -11.36 -10.89
CA ASP A 285 -20.45 -10.86 -12.17
C ASP A 285 -19.44 -9.94 -12.85
N TYR A 286 -18.71 -9.09 -12.11
CA TYR A 286 -17.95 -7.98 -12.70
C TYR A 286 -16.44 -8.03 -12.46
N LEU A 287 -15.94 -8.71 -11.39
CA LEU A 287 -14.50 -8.78 -11.15
C LEU A 287 -13.87 -10.02 -11.81
N PRO A 288 -12.60 -9.93 -12.25
CA PRO A 288 -11.96 -10.99 -13.01
C PRO A 288 -11.61 -12.23 -12.17
N ALA A 289 -11.50 -13.35 -12.86
CA ALA A 289 -10.77 -14.51 -12.39
C ALA A 289 -9.26 -14.35 -12.67
N PRO A 290 -8.39 -15.12 -12.01
CA PRO A 290 -6.94 -15.08 -12.28
C PRO A 290 -6.56 -15.35 -13.73
N SER A 291 -7.37 -16.15 -14.45
CA SER A 291 -7.16 -16.47 -15.87
C SER A 291 -7.52 -15.33 -16.84
N GLU A 292 -8.24 -14.32 -16.37
CA GLU A 292 -8.68 -13.16 -17.18
C GLU A 292 -7.74 -11.95 -17.04
N ILE A 293 -6.74 -12.06 -16.16
CA ILE A 293 -5.76 -10.99 -15.94
C ILE A 293 -4.59 -11.18 -16.91
N PRO A 294 -3.96 -10.09 -17.38
CA PRO A 294 -2.75 -10.17 -18.20
C PRO A 294 -1.66 -10.99 -17.51
N ALA A 295 -0.82 -11.67 -18.34
CA ALA A 295 0.34 -12.39 -17.85
C ALA A 295 1.20 -11.49 -16.96
N ILE A 296 1.67 -12.05 -15.84
CA ILE A 296 2.57 -11.30 -14.96
C ILE A 296 3.95 -11.17 -15.62
N LYS A 297 4.47 -9.94 -15.57
CA LYS A 297 5.77 -9.61 -16.11
C LYS A 297 6.87 -9.80 -15.08
N GLY A 298 8.07 -10.06 -15.57
CA GLY A 298 9.28 -10.17 -14.79
C GLY A 298 10.51 -10.12 -15.68
N THR A 299 11.68 -10.26 -15.06
CA THR A 299 12.97 -10.26 -15.74
C THR A 299 13.73 -11.56 -15.47
N ASP A 300 14.67 -11.86 -16.33
CA ASP A 300 15.62 -12.96 -16.11
C ASP A 300 16.61 -12.55 -14.98
N PRO A 301 16.89 -13.41 -13.99
CA PRO A 301 17.82 -13.07 -12.91
C PRO A 301 19.24 -12.72 -13.37
N ASP A 302 19.67 -13.30 -14.50
CA ASP A 302 21.01 -13.11 -15.05
C ASP A 302 21.08 -12.01 -16.11
N ASP A 303 19.92 -11.51 -16.60
CA ASP A 303 19.83 -10.51 -17.66
C ASP A 303 18.57 -9.64 -17.44
N GLU A 304 18.74 -8.48 -16.80
CA GLU A 304 17.63 -7.56 -16.48
C GLU A 304 16.94 -6.97 -17.73
N GLU A 305 17.60 -6.97 -18.90
CA GLU A 305 16.99 -6.48 -20.15
C GLU A 305 16.07 -7.55 -20.78
N LYS A 306 16.19 -8.80 -20.37
CA LYS A 306 15.38 -9.89 -20.86
C LYS A 306 14.08 -10.01 -20.08
N HIS A 307 13.00 -9.51 -20.68
CA HIS A 307 11.66 -9.60 -20.11
C HIS A 307 11.05 -11.00 -20.30
N LEU A 308 10.43 -11.50 -19.26
CA LEU A 308 9.74 -12.78 -19.20
C LEU A 308 8.29 -12.56 -18.76
N GLU A 309 7.40 -13.46 -19.16
CA GLU A 309 5.99 -13.45 -18.77
C GLU A 309 5.57 -14.82 -18.22
N ARG A 310 4.59 -14.84 -17.33
CA ARG A 310 3.94 -16.05 -16.80
C ARG A 310 2.44 -15.86 -16.81
N HIS A 311 1.75 -16.88 -17.34
CA HIS A 311 0.29 -16.93 -17.35
C HIS A 311 -0.23 -17.74 -16.16
N ALA A 312 -1.46 -17.49 -15.77
CA ALA A 312 -2.12 -18.22 -14.70
C ALA A 312 -2.55 -19.62 -15.17
N ASP A 313 -1.56 -20.48 -15.44
CA ASP A 313 -1.72 -21.87 -15.89
C ASP A 313 -0.90 -22.81 -15.02
N ASP A 314 -1.50 -23.91 -14.59
CA ASP A 314 -0.86 -24.95 -13.78
C ASP A 314 0.27 -25.69 -14.50
N ASN A 315 0.31 -25.65 -15.85
CA ASN A 315 1.32 -26.30 -16.67
C ASN A 315 2.55 -25.43 -16.93
N GLU A 316 2.49 -24.15 -16.60
CA GLU A 316 3.65 -23.25 -16.70
C GLU A 316 4.67 -23.50 -15.57
N PRO A 317 5.92 -23.04 -15.74
CA PRO A 317 6.91 -23.07 -14.66
C PRO A 317 6.42 -22.32 -13.44
N PHE A 318 6.65 -22.89 -12.26
CA PHE A 318 6.19 -22.28 -11.00
C PHE A 318 6.77 -20.88 -10.80
N SER A 319 5.91 -19.95 -10.46
CA SER A 319 6.29 -18.62 -9.96
C SER A 319 5.30 -18.10 -8.94
N ALA A 320 5.80 -17.49 -7.87
CA ALA A 320 5.01 -16.91 -6.80
C ALA A 320 5.71 -15.67 -6.21
N LEU A 321 4.93 -14.74 -5.70
CA LEU A 321 5.40 -13.56 -4.98
C LEU A 321 5.11 -13.71 -3.49
N ALA A 322 6.14 -13.62 -2.67
CA ALA A 322 6.02 -13.51 -1.21
C ALA A 322 5.60 -12.07 -0.85
N PHE A 323 4.32 -11.86 -0.61
CA PHE A 323 3.80 -10.50 -0.42
C PHE A 323 3.64 -10.09 1.05
N LYS A 324 3.64 -11.05 1.97
CA LYS A 324 3.55 -10.78 3.41
C LYS A 324 4.28 -11.84 4.21
N ILE A 325 4.98 -11.39 5.25
CA ILE A 325 5.56 -12.25 6.28
C ILE A 325 4.89 -11.94 7.60
N ALA A 326 4.58 -12.96 8.36
CA ALA A 326 4.03 -12.84 9.70
C ALA A 326 4.71 -13.83 10.65
N THR A 327 4.91 -13.43 11.88
CA THR A 327 5.42 -14.30 12.94
C THR A 327 4.27 -14.87 13.74
N ASP A 328 4.21 -16.18 13.80
CA ASP A 328 3.20 -16.90 14.57
C ASP A 328 3.88 -17.58 15.77
N PRO A 329 3.34 -17.46 16.99
CA PRO A 329 3.95 -18.01 18.20
C PRO A 329 4.03 -19.55 18.21
N PHE A 330 3.19 -20.24 17.42
CA PHE A 330 3.09 -21.70 17.42
C PHE A 330 3.84 -22.38 16.28
N VAL A 331 3.79 -21.76 15.08
CA VAL A 331 4.36 -22.35 13.86
C VAL A 331 5.58 -21.62 13.34
N GLY A 332 5.94 -20.49 13.93
CA GLY A 332 7.08 -19.67 13.53
C GLY A 332 6.72 -18.74 12.38
N THR A 333 7.63 -18.56 11.42
CA THR A 333 7.44 -17.64 10.30
C THR A 333 6.46 -18.21 9.28
N LEU A 334 5.45 -17.42 8.95
CA LEU A 334 4.47 -17.64 7.88
C LEU A 334 4.82 -16.70 6.72
N THR A 335 5.06 -17.26 5.55
CA THR A 335 5.27 -16.50 4.32
C THR A 335 4.04 -16.63 3.43
N PHE A 336 3.25 -15.57 3.30
CA PHE A 336 2.10 -15.53 2.41
C PHE A 336 2.58 -15.31 0.98
N ALA A 337 2.23 -16.24 0.10
CA ALA A 337 2.62 -16.23 -1.29
C ALA A 337 1.41 -16.30 -2.22
N ARG A 338 1.41 -15.43 -3.25
CA ARG A 338 0.51 -15.51 -4.39
C ARG A 338 1.17 -16.32 -5.48
N VAL A 339 0.58 -17.42 -5.87
CA VAL A 339 1.04 -18.24 -7.00
C VAL A 339 0.49 -17.66 -8.30
N TYR A 340 1.38 -17.28 -9.21
CA TYR A 340 1.00 -16.73 -10.51
C TYR A 340 0.99 -17.78 -11.61
N SER A 341 1.90 -18.76 -11.55
CA SER A 341 1.97 -19.84 -12.55
C SER A 341 2.44 -21.14 -11.91
N GLY A 342 2.09 -22.25 -12.54
CA GLY A 342 2.52 -23.59 -12.11
C GLY A 342 1.85 -24.07 -10.84
N VAL A 343 2.38 -25.17 -10.32
CA VAL A 343 1.90 -25.84 -9.09
C VAL A 343 3.06 -26.01 -8.12
N LEU A 344 2.85 -25.64 -6.88
CA LEU A 344 3.80 -25.87 -5.79
C LEU A 344 3.29 -27.01 -4.88
N SER A 345 4.13 -28.01 -4.64
CA SER A 345 3.83 -29.12 -3.74
C SER A 345 4.69 -29.06 -2.48
N SER A 346 4.13 -29.49 -1.37
CA SER A 346 4.84 -29.63 -0.09
C SER A 346 6.04 -30.56 -0.26
N GLY A 347 7.20 -30.16 0.26
CA GLY A 347 8.46 -30.90 0.14
C GLY A 347 9.33 -30.50 -1.06
N ASN A 348 8.80 -29.76 -2.03
CA ASN A 348 9.56 -29.26 -3.18
C ASN A 348 10.59 -28.22 -2.76
N ALA A 349 11.65 -28.10 -3.59
CA ALA A 349 12.60 -27.00 -3.50
C ALA A 349 12.24 -25.93 -4.55
N VAL A 350 12.38 -24.67 -4.17
CA VAL A 350 12.17 -23.51 -5.04
C VAL A 350 13.40 -22.61 -4.98
N LEU A 351 13.54 -21.76 -5.97
CA LEU A 351 14.56 -20.72 -6.00
C LEU A 351 13.94 -19.39 -5.51
N ASN A 352 14.56 -18.76 -4.52
CA ASN A 352 14.38 -17.34 -4.28
C ASN A 352 15.29 -16.61 -5.28
N SER A 353 14.73 -16.18 -6.40
CA SER A 353 15.49 -15.60 -7.51
C SER A 353 16.08 -14.22 -7.19
N VAL A 354 15.48 -13.49 -6.25
CA VAL A 354 15.99 -12.18 -5.83
C VAL A 354 17.29 -12.32 -5.03
N LYS A 355 17.43 -13.38 -4.23
CA LYS A 355 18.59 -13.64 -3.38
C LYS A 355 19.51 -14.72 -3.92
N GLY A 356 19.14 -15.39 -5.01
CA GLY A 356 19.89 -16.52 -5.57
C GLY A 356 19.96 -17.73 -4.64
N LYS A 357 19.03 -17.90 -3.69
CA LYS A 357 19.06 -18.95 -2.68
C LYS A 357 17.98 -20.00 -2.91
N LYS A 358 18.35 -21.27 -2.68
CA LYS A 358 17.37 -22.37 -2.70
C LYS A 358 16.64 -22.46 -1.36
N GLU A 359 15.34 -22.55 -1.44
CA GLU A 359 14.46 -22.72 -0.30
C GLU A 359 13.68 -24.04 -0.41
N ARG A 360 13.46 -24.72 0.70
CA ARG A 360 12.66 -25.94 0.74
C ARG A 360 11.32 -25.66 1.39
N ILE A 361 10.26 -25.99 0.67
CA ILE A 361 8.89 -25.85 1.16
C ILE A 361 8.61 -26.96 2.17
N GLY A 362 8.40 -26.59 3.42
CA GLY A 362 8.03 -27.51 4.48
C GLY A 362 6.53 -27.84 4.42
N ARG A 363 5.75 -27.18 5.25
CA ARG A 363 4.28 -27.27 5.26
C ARG A 363 3.68 -26.04 4.57
N MET A 364 2.51 -26.25 3.98
CA MET A 364 1.70 -25.17 3.42
C MET A 364 0.32 -25.20 4.06
N VAL A 365 -0.21 -24.04 4.34
CA VAL A 365 -1.54 -23.88 4.93
C VAL A 365 -2.37 -22.87 4.15
N GLN A 366 -3.66 -23.15 4.11
CA GLN A 366 -4.67 -22.21 3.68
C GLN A 366 -5.35 -21.61 4.90
N MET A 367 -5.54 -20.30 4.86
CA MET A 367 -6.17 -19.57 5.94
C MET A 367 -7.69 -19.53 5.75
N HIS A 368 -8.42 -19.88 6.79
CA HIS A 368 -9.87 -19.76 6.89
C HIS A 368 -10.18 -18.94 8.15
N ALA A 369 -10.18 -17.64 8.04
CA ALA A 369 -10.22 -16.72 9.18
C ALA A 369 -9.09 -17.07 10.19
N ASN A 370 -9.43 -17.46 11.42
CA ASN A 370 -8.45 -17.86 12.46
C ASN A 370 -8.03 -19.34 12.40
N GLN A 371 -8.58 -20.10 11.47
CA GLN A 371 -8.25 -21.53 11.31
C GLN A 371 -7.26 -21.74 10.17
N ARG A 372 -6.42 -22.76 10.31
CA ARG A 372 -5.43 -23.17 9.32
C ARG A 372 -5.76 -24.56 8.82
N ALA A 373 -5.92 -24.70 7.52
CA ALA A 373 -6.06 -25.99 6.88
C ALA A 373 -4.75 -26.34 6.17
N GLU A 374 -4.15 -27.48 6.51
CA GLU A 374 -2.95 -27.96 5.83
C GLU A 374 -3.29 -28.39 4.41
N ILE A 375 -2.52 -27.91 3.45
CA ILE A 375 -2.66 -28.23 2.03
C ILE A 375 -1.38 -28.89 1.51
N LYS A 376 -1.52 -29.81 0.55
CA LYS A 376 -0.39 -30.51 -0.07
C LYS A 376 0.11 -29.75 -1.31
N ASP A 377 -0.79 -29.20 -2.08
CA ASP A 377 -0.52 -28.51 -3.33
C ASP A 377 -1.23 -27.17 -3.36
N VAL A 378 -0.60 -26.19 -4.00
CA VAL A 378 -1.19 -24.89 -4.32
C VAL A 378 -0.97 -24.61 -5.81
N CYS A 379 -2.02 -24.20 -6.49
CA CYS A 379 -2.06 -24.03 -7.95
C CYS A 379 -1.96 -22.55 -8.35
N ALA A 380 -1.71 -22.32 -9.66
CA ALA A 380 -1.73 -20.96 -10.23
C ALA A 380 -3.04 -20.21 -9.86
N GLY A 381 -2.93 -18.93 -9.54
CA GLY A 381 -4.07 -18.11 -9.15
C GLY A 381 -4.46 -18.20 -7.68
N ASP A 382 -3.81 -19.03 -6.86
CA ASP A 382 -4.16 -19.20 -5.45
C ASP A 382 -3.21 -18.45 -4.50
N ILE A 383 -3.65 -18.31 -3.26
CA ILE A 383 -2.88 -17.70 -2.16
C ILE A 383 -2.72 -18.77 -1.06
N ALA A 384 -1.49 -18.95 -0.60
CA ALA A 384 -1.18 -19.86 0.49
C ALA A 384 -0.13 -19.28 1.44
N ALA A 385 -0.12 -19.79 2.68
CA ALA A 385 0.94 -19.48 3.63
C ALA A 385 1.94 -20.64 3.70
N LEU A 386 3.22 -20.34 3.45
CA LEU A 386 4.34 -21.26 3.48
C LEU A 386 5.00 -21.19 4.86
N ILE A 387 5.19 -22.34 5.52
CA ILE A 387 5.73 -22.40 6.89
C ILE A 387 7.20 -22.77 6.84
N GLY A 388 8.01 -22.02 7.62
CA GLY A 388 9.40 -22.40 7.89
C GLY A 388 10.40 -21.94 6.82
N MET A 389 10.04 -20.97 5.98
CA MET A 389 10.98 -20.29 5.08
C MET A 389 12.01 -19.53 5.91
N LYS A 390 13.30 -19.62 5.53
CA LYS A 390 14.40 -19.05 6.34
C LYS A 390 14.87 -17.68 5.84
N ASP A 391 15.08 -17.58 4.55
CA ASP A 391 15.74 -16.42 3.92
C ASP A 391 14.79 -15.65 3.00
N VAL A 392 13.48 -15.72 3.22
CA VAL A 392 12.49 -15.01 2.42
C VAL A 392 12.08 -13.72 3.12
N THR A 393 12.00 -12.65 2.36
CA THR A 393 11.47 -11.34 2.77
C THR A 393 10.30 -10.92 1.90
N THR A 394 9.51 -9.97 2.36
CA THR A 394 8.41 -9.41 1.58
C THR A 394 8.92 -8.82 0.28
N GLY A 395 8.29 -9.18 -0.84
CA GLY A 395 8.71 -8.78 -2.18
C GLY A 395 9.60 -9.79 -2.91
N ASP A 396 10.06 -10.86 -2.23
CA ASP A 396 10.87 -11.89 -2.88
C ASP A 396 10.04 -12.74 -3.84
N THR A 397 10.64 -13.12 -4.95
CA THR A 397 10.08 -14.06 -5.92
C THR A 397 10.55 -15.49 -5.62
N LEU A 398 9.60 -16.40 -5.52
CA LEU A 398 9.85 -17.84 -5.43
C LEU A 398 9.49 -18.48 -6.76
N CYS A 399 10.42 -19.19 -7.39
CA CYS A 399 10.19 -19.74 -8.72
C CYS A 399 10.82 -21.12 -8.93
N ASP A 400 10.55 -21.69 -10.10
CA ASP A 400 11.19 -22.91 -10.60
C ASP A 400 12.71 -22.70 -10.73
N MET A 401 13.48 -23.73 -10.38
CA MET A 401 14.95 -23.66 -10.39
C MET A 401 15.55 -23.68 -11.80
N ASP A 402 14.87 -24.33 -12.76
CA ASP A 402 15.35 -24.52 -14.13
C ASP A 402 14.88 -23.39 -15.06
N LYS A 403 13.82 -22.69 -14.69
CA LYS A 403 13.24 -21.56 -15.44
C LYS A 403 12.99 -20.36 -14.52
N PRO A 404 14.07 -19.76 -14.01
CA PRO A 404 13.96 -18.69 -13.04
C PRO A 404 13.35 -17.42 -13.65
N ILE A 405 12.70 -16.63 -12.80
CA ILE A 405 12.14 -15.32 -13.11
C ILE A 405 12.22 -14.46 -11.86
N ILE A 406 12.46 -13.17 -12.00
CA ILE A 406 12.21 -12.17 -10.95
C ILE A 406 10.95 -11.43 -11.36
N LEU A 407 9.87 -11.60 -10.61
CA LEU A 407 8.63 -10.86 -10.81
C LEU A 407 8.88 -9.39 -10.47
N GLU A 408 8.12 -8.49 -11.10
CA GLU A 408 8.19 -7.06 -10.85
C GLU A 408 8.19 -6.76 -9.36
N ARG A 409 9.19 -6.00 -8.91
CA ARG A 409 9.41 -5.69 -7.49
C ARG A 409 8.37 -4.70 -6.98
N MET A 410 8.09 -4.78 -5.68
CA MET A 410 7.35 -3.76 -4.97
C MET A 410 8.30 -2.66 -4.51
N ASP A 411 7.95 -1.40 -4.77
CA ASP A 411 8.67 -0.25 -4.24
C ASP A 411 8.12 0.08 -2.85
N PHE A 412 9.00 0.18 -1.88
CA PHE A 412 8.64 0.51 -0.52
C PHE A 412 9.07 1.93 -0.18
N PRO A 413 8.16 2.78 0.33
CA PRO A 413 8.50 4.14 0.70
C PRO A 413 9.51 4.16 1.85
N ASP A 414 10.38 5.14 1.84
CA ASP A 414 11.29 5.37 2.95
C ASP A 414 10.54 5.87 4.20
N PRO A 415 10.94 5.43 5.40
CA PRO A 415 10.34 5.90 6.64
C PRO A 415 10.58 7.40 6.83
N VAL A 416 9.59 8.08 7.42
CA VAL A 416 9.59 9.56 7.57
C VAL A 416 9.80 10.02 9.01
N ILE A 417 9.69 9.13 9.99
CA ILE A 417 9.86 9.42 11.41
C ILE A 417 10.77 8.40 12.07
N SER A 418 11.55 8.84 13.05
CA SER A 418 12.46 7.98 13.82
C SER A 418 12.35 8.25 15.30
N VAL A 419 12.49 7.20 16.12
CA VAL A 419 12.58 7.30 17.58
C VAL A 419 13.75 6.46 18.09
N ALA A 420 14.40 6.92 19.15
CA ALA A 420 15.38 6.12 19.85
C ALA A 420 14.67 5.17 20.82
N VAL A 421 15.09 3.92 20.84
CA VAL A 421 14.55 2.88 21.74
C VAL A 421 15.67 2.33 22.60
N GLU A 422 15.47 2.39 23.91
CA GLU A 422 16.46 1.89 24.88
C GLU A 422 15.82 0.79 25.75
N PRO A 423 16.45 -0.40 25.85
CA PRO A 423 15.93 -1.46 26.70
C PRO A 423 16.01 -1.03 28.18
N LYS A 424 15.00 -1.35 28.98
CA LYS A 424 15.00 -1.04 30.40
C LYS A 424 16.03 -1.84 31.20
N THR A 425 16.36 -3.05 30.76
CA THR A 425 17.30 -3.94 31.41
C THR A 425 18.29 -4.55 30.40
N LYS A 426 19.44 -5.04 30.88
CA LYS A 426 20.40 -5.77 30.04
C LYS A 426 19.81 -7.05 29.42
N ALA A 427 18.89 -7.71 30.13
CA ALA A 427 18.19 -8.90 29.62
C ALA A 427 17.24 -8.55 28.47
N ASP A 428 16.68 -7.34 28.46
CA ASP A 428 15.81 -6.87 27.40
C ASP A 428 16.59 -6.48 26.13
N GLN A 429 17.88 -6.17 26.23
CA GLN A 429 18.71 -5.76 25.09
C GLN A 429 18.81 -6.87 24.02
N GLU A 430 19.10 -8.10 24.45
CA GLU A 430 19.20 -9.23 23.53
C GLU A 430 17.84 -9.58 22.92
N LYS A 431 16.80 -9.61 23.75
CA LYS A 431 15.41 -9.83 23.29
C LYS A 431 14.95 -8.74 22.35
N MET A 432 15.30 -7.47 22.62
CA MET A 432 14.96 -6.34 21.77
C MET A 432 15.56 -6.49 20.37
N GLY A 433 16.83 -6.89 20.26
CA GLY A 433 17.47 -7.14 18.97
C GLY A 433 16.74 -8.21 18.14
N ILE A 434 16.35 -9.32 18.79
CA ILE A 434 15.58 -10.40 18.17
C ILE A 434 14.19 -9.92 17.75
N ALA A 435 13.49 -9.19 18.63
CA ALA A 435 12.15 -8.67 18.34
C ALA A 435 12.16 -7.68 17.17
N LEU A 436 13.07 -6.70 17.21
CA LEU A 436 13.20 -5.71 16.13
C LEU A 436 13.60 -6.35 14.81
N GLY A 437 14.48 -7.35 14.81
CA GLY A 437 14.85 -8.11 13.62
C GLY A 437 13.66 -8.83 12.98
N LYS A 438 12.80 -9.46 13.78
CA LYS A 438 11.56 -10.10 13.28
C LYS A 438 10.56 -9.09 12.76
N LEU A 439 10.32 -8.00 13.48
CA LEU A 439 9.40 -6.94 13.05
C LEU A 439 9.86 -6.28 11.75
N ALA A 440 11.18 -6.08 11.57
CA ALA A 440 11.74 -5.58 10.31
C ALA A 440 11.64 -6.58 9.13
N GLN A 441 11.57 -7.88 9.40
CA GLN A 441 11.27 -8.88 8.36
C GLN A 441 9.82 -8.86 7.92
N GLU A 442 8.91 -8.56 8.84
CA GLU A 442 7.47 -8.47 8.55
C GLU A 442 7.12 -7.20 7.77
N ASP A 443 7.74 -6.08 8.14
CA ASP A 443 7.43 -4.76 7.60
C ASP A 443 8.64 -4.09 6.96
N PRO A 444 8.73 -4.05 5.63
CA PRO A 444 9.86 -3.43 4.93
C PRO A 444 9.90 -1.89 5.04
N SER A 445 8.83 -1.21 5.49
CA SER A 445 8.85 0.23 5.80
C SER A 445 9.39 0.52 7.20
N PHE A 446 9.54 -0.50 8.02
CA PHE A 446 10.15 -0.40 9.34
C PHE A 446 11.64 -0.67 9.25
N ARG A 447 12.46 0.28 9.70
CA ARG A 447 13.91 0.16 9.69
C ARG A 447 14.48 0.27 11.09
N VAL A 448 15.54 -0.49 11.33
CA VAL A 448 16.29 -0.48 12.58
C VAL A 448 17.74 -0.18 12.28
N ARG A 449 18.31 0.79 12.98
CA ARG A 449 19.75 1.10 12.92
C ARG A 449 20.30 1.33 14.31
N THR A 450 21.55 1.05 14.50
CA THR A 450 22.30 1.48 15.71
C THR A 450 23.08 2.75 15.35
N ASP A 451 22.91 3.78 16.15
CA ASP A 451 23.69 4.99 16.02
C ASP A 451 25.12 4.72 16.53
N GLU A 452 26.10 4.91 15.65
CA GLU A 452 27.52 4.57 15.95
C GLU A 452 28.14 5.51 17.00
N GLU A 453 27.65 6.75 17.11
CA GLU A 453 28.17 7.74 18.04
C GLU A 453 27.58 7.57 19.45
N THR A 454 26.26 7.38 19.50
CA THR A 454 25.51 7.29 20.78
C THR A 454 25.31 5.86 21.27
N GLY A 455 25.48 4.86 20.40
CA GLY A 455 25.16 3.47 20.67
C GLY A 455 23.67 3.17 20.84
N GLN A 456 22.80 4.15 20.57
CA GLN A 456 21.36 4.01 20.69
C GLN A 456 20.77 3.21 19.51
N THR A 457 19.77 2.40 19.80
CA THR A 457 18.97 1.76 18.75
C THR A 457 17.90 2.74 18.28
N ILE A 458 17.92 3.07 16.99
CA ILE A 458 16.94 3.95 16.35
C ILE A 458 16.02 3.10 15.49
N ILE A 459 14.74 3.26 15.70
CA ILE A 459 13.69 2.66 14.86
C ILE A 459 13.02 3.75 14.03
N SER A 460 12.73 3.44 12.77
CA SER A 460 12.15 4.38 11.81
C SER A 460 10.90 3.77 11.17
N GLY A 461 9.88 4.57 10.93
CA GLY A 461 8.59 4.14 10.36
C GLY A 461 7.83 5.25 9.65
N MET A 462 6.62 4.94 9.20
CA MET A 462 5.80 5.82 8.37
C MET A 462 5.02 6.88 9.15
N GLY A 463 4.85 6.72 10.47
CA GLY A 463 4.14 7.68 11.31
C GLY A 463 4.22 7.32 12.80
N GLU A 464 3.69 8.21 13.66
CA GLU A 464 3.69 8.01 15.11
C GLU A 464 2.92 6.73 15.50
N LEU A 465 1.74 6.53 14.91
CA LEU A 465 0.92 5.35 15.19
C LEU A 465 1.63 4.06 14.78
N HIS A 466 2.33 4.07 13.65
CA HIS A 466 3.11 2.92 13.19
C HIS A 466 4.18 2.53 14.23
N LEU A 467 4.98 3.49 14.69
CA LEU A 467 6.03 3.23 15.70
C LEU A 467 5.46 2.85 17.07
N ASP A 468 4.34 3.45 17.49
CA ASP A 468 3.64 3.09 18.72
C ASP A 468 3.19 1.62 18.70
N ILE A 469 2.67 1.16 17.57
CA ILE A 469 2.22 -0.23 17.40
C ILE A 469 3.43 -1.18 17.44
N ILE A 470 4.52 -0.85 16.76
CA ILE A 470 5.76 -1.65 16.79
C ILE A 470 6.27 -1.80 18.23
N VAL A 471 6.31 -0.72 18.99
CA VAL A 471 6.76 -0.73 20.39
C VAL A 471 5.80 -1.55 21.28
N ASP A 472 4.51 -1.39 21.08
CA ASP A 472 3.52 -2.17 21.83
C ASP A 472 3.59 -3.67 21.48
N ARG A 473 3.86 -4.02 20.21
CA ARG A 473 4.13 -5.40 19.78
C ARG A 473 5.38 -5.97 20.43
N MET A 474 6.48 -5.19 20.53
CA MET A 474 7.66 -5.63 21.27
C MET A 474 7.32 -6.01 22.72
N ARG A 475 6.48 -5.21 23.38
CA ARG A 475 6.07 -5.49 24.76
C ARG A 475 5.19 -6.73 24.87
N ARG A 476 4.14 -6.85 24.02
CA ARG A 476 3.11 -7.91 24.13
C ARG A 476 3.57 -9.25 23.56
N GLU A 477 4.21 -9.24 22.40
CA GLU A 477 4.56 -10.47 21.68
C GLU A 477 5.93 -11.02 22.11
N PHE A 478 6.86 -10.12 22.44
CA PHE A 478 8.24 -10.50 22.76
C PHE A 478 8.65 -10.30 24.23
N ASN A 479 7.75 -9.75 25.06
CA ASN A 479 8.01 -9.41 26.46
C ASN A 479 9.28 -8.55 26.62
N VAL A 480 9.41 -7.51 25.80
CA VAL A 480 10.51 -6.53 25.83
C VAL A 480 9.98 -5.20 26.33
N GLU A 481 10.54 -4.71 27.42
CA GLU A 481 10.26 -3.37 27.90
C GLU A 481 11.34 -2.39 27.47
N ALA A 482 10.95 -1.28 26.83
CA ALA A 482 11.86 -0.26 26.35
C ALA A 482 11.38 1.15 26.71
N ASN A 483 12.33 2.07 26.87
CA ASN A 483 12.08 3.50 26.92
C ASN A 483 12.13 4.07 25.50
N ILE A 484 11.18 4.95 25.17
CA ILE A 484 11.08 5.55 23.85
C ILE A 484 11.49 7.01 23.96
N GLY A 485 12.42 7.43 23.11
CA GLY A 485 12.83 8.82 22.98
C GLY A 485 11.76 9.66 22.28
N LYS A 486 12.00 10.99 22.22
CA LYS A 486 11.13 11.87 21.46
C LYS A 486 11.23 11.58 19.96
N PRO A 487 10.12 11.66 19.22
CA PRO A 487 10.15 11.51 17.76
C PRO A 487 11.10 12.51 17.11
N GLN A 488 11.84 12.04 16.12
CA GLN A 488 12.73 12.86 15.30
C GLN A 488 12.31 12.76 13.84
N VAL A 489 12.34 13.89 13.14
CA VAL A 489 12.03 13.93 11.71
C VAL A 489 13.20 13.38 10.92
N ALA A 490 12.94 12.52 9.96
CA ALA A 490 13.92 12.02 9.02
C ALA A 490 14.14 13.07 7.91
N TYR A 491 15.05 14.00 8.17
CA TYR A 491 15.45 15.00 7.17
C TYR A 491 16.22 14.35 6.02
N ARG A 492 16.31 15.08 4.89
CA ARG A 492 17.12 14.74 3.73
C ARG A 492 17.99 15.95 3.35
N GLU A 493 18.95 15.73 2.48
CA GLU A 493 19.76 16.79 1.92
C GLU A 493 19.67 16.78 0.40
N LYS A 494 19.80 17.94 -0.23
CA LYS A 494 19.99 18.04 -1.68
C LYS A 494 20.94 19.21 -1.99
N ILE A 495 21.51 19.22 -3.19
CA ILE A 495 22.29 20.34 -3.69
C ILE A 495 21.44 21.22 -4.63
N ARG A 496 21.74 22.52 -4.70
CA ARG A 496 21.07 23.46 -5.58
C ARG A 496 21.88 23.75 -6.85
N ASN A 497 23.21 23.70 -6.75
CA ASN A 497 24.10 24.20 -7.78
C ASN A 497 24.91 23.07 -8.41
N THR A 498 25.15 23.20 -9.73
CA THR A 498 26.14 22.40 -10.43
C THR A 498 27.54 22.90 -10.07
N CYS A 499 28.45 21.97 -9.75
CA CYS A 499 29.84 22.30 -9.43
C CYS A 499 30.79 21.17 -9.82
N GLU A 500 32.04 21.53 -10.08
CA GLU A 500 33.13 20.60 -10.36
C GLU A 500 34.05 20.54 -9.16
N ILE A 501 34.34 19.34 -8.69
CA ILE A 501 35.10 19.13 -7.47
C ILE A 501 36.20 18.09 -7.71
N GLU A 502 37.43 18.46 -7.29
CA GLU A 502 38.57 17.57 -7.25
C GLU A 502 38.49 16.71 -5.96
N GLY A 503 38.52 15.40 -6.15
CA GLY A 503 38.73 14.43 -5.09
C GLY A 503 40.16 13.88 -5.16
N ARG A 504 40.98 14.16 -4.15
CA ARG A 504 42.36 13.70 -4.12
C ARG A 504 42.70 13.08 -2.76
N PHE A 505 43.08 11.83 -2.77
CA PHE A 505 43.54 11.12 -1.60
C PHE A 505 44.94 10.56 -1.85
N VAL A 506 45.91 11.04 -1.06
CA VAL A 506 47.30 10.59 -1.14
C VAL A 506 47.76 10.28 0.28
N ARG A 507 48.22 9.04 0.51
CA ARG A 507 48.78 8.61 1.78
C ARG A 507 50.03 7.80 1.53
N GLN A 508 51.17 8.24 2.08
CA GLN A 508 52.41 7.49 2.11
C GLN A 508 52.74 7.11 3.56
N SER A 509 52.84 5.83 3.85
CA SER A 509 53.25 5.31 5.16
C SER A 509 54.17 4.12 4.94
N GLY A 510 55.49 4.35 4.89
CA GLY A 510 56.57 3.33 4.99
C GLY A 510 56.32 2.02 4.23
N GLY A 511 56.05 2.04 2.91
CA GLY A 511 55.75 0.91 2.07
C GLY A 511 54.98 1.34 0.84
N ARG A 512 54.08 0.46 0.32
CA ARG A 512 53.19 0.77 -0.81
C ARG A 512 52.23 1.90 -0.40
N GLY A 513 52.24 3.03 -1.11
CA GLY A 513 51.38 4.17 -0.88
C GLY A 513 49.92 3.94 -1.31
N GLN A 514 49.08 4.94 -1.08
CA GLN A 514 47.69 4.97 -1.58
C GLN A 514 47.50 6.25 -2.38
N TYR A 515 47.03 6.12 -3.61
CA TYR A 515 46.78 7.24 -4.49
C TYR A 515 45.44 7.10 -5.18
N GLY A 516 44.56 8.09 -5.01
CA GLY A 516 43.29 8.21 -5.71
C GLY A 516 43.05 9.67 -6.08
N HIS A 517 42.76 9.94 -7.36
CA HIS A 517 42.52 11.28 -7.86
C HIS A 517 41.46 11.26 -8.96
N CYS A 518 40.39 11.99 -8.75
CA CYS A 518 39.29 12.12 -9.72
C CYS A 518 38.68 13.52 -9.68
N TRP A 519 38.23 13.96 -10.83
CA TRP A 519 37.39 15.15 -10.98
C TRP A 519 35.96 14.73 -11.26
N ILE A 520 35.02 15.28 -10.48
CA ILE A 520 33.62 14.93 -10.56
C ILE A 520 32.79 16.19 -10.73
N ARG A 521 31.95 16.21 -11.75
CA ARG A 521 30.93 17.23 -11.94
C ARG A 521 29.65 16.76 -11.25
N PHE A 522 29.23 17.48 -10.25
CA PHE A 522 27.99 17.23 -9.53
C PHE A 522 26.91 18.21 -9.99
N ALA A 523 25.69 17.72 -10.11
CA ALA A 523 24.50 18.51 -10.41
C ALA A 523 23.28 17.99 -9.63
N PRO A 524 22.26 18.81 -9.40
CA PRO A 524 20.96 18.30 -8.97
C PRO A 524 20.45 17.28 -9.98
N GLY A 525 19.90 16.18 -9.49
CA GLY A 525 19.23 15.19 -10.35
C GLY A 525 17.90 15.69 -10.87
N ASP A 526 17.30 14.95 -11.81
CA ASP A 526 16.01 15.28 -12.40
C ASP A 526 14.88 15.14 -11.37
N GLU A 527 13.84 15.98 -11.48
CA GLU A 527 12.67 15.88 -10.59
C GLU A 527 11.98 14.52 -10.73
N GLY A 528 11.65 13.92 -9.59
CA GLY A 528 10.99 12.62 -9.53
C GLY A 528 11.92 11.40 -9.61
N LYS A 529 13.23 11.59 -9.74
CA LYS A 529 14.23 10.54 -9.61
C LYS A 529 14.89 10.61 -8.22
N GLU A 530 14.87 9.52 -7.48
CA GLU A 530 15.63 9.41 -6.24
C GLU A 530 16.95 8.67 -6.47
N GLY A 531 17.98 9.02 -5.68
CA GLY A 531 19.26 8.31 -5.71
C GLY A 531 20.35 9.00 -6.54
N LEU A 532 21.35 8.20 -6.96
CA LEU A 532 22.51 8.64 -7.71
C LEU A 532 22.38 8.30 -9.20
N GLU A 533 22.41 9.32 -10.06
CA GLU A 533 22.65 9.15 -11.48
C GLU A 533 24.17 9.29 -11.74
N PHE A 534 24.85 8.17 -11.97
CA PHE A 534 26.29 8.14 -12.18
C PHE A 534 26.63 8.07 -13.67
N ILE A 535 27.47 8.98 -14.13
CA ILE A 535 27.90 9.09 -15.53
C ILE A 535 29.42 8.97 -15.60
N ASN A 536 29.92 8.14 -16.48
CA ASN A 536 31.34 8.01 -16.77
C ASN A 536 31.70 8.77 -18.07
N GLU A 537 32.33 9.92 -17.95
CA GLU A 537 32.81 10.76 -19.05
C GLU A 537 34.36 10.68 -19.23
N ILE A 538 35.04 9.70 -18.59
CA ILE A 538 36.50 9.57 -18.70
C ILE A 538 36.89 9.22 -20.13
N VAL A 539 37.79 10.03 -20.68
CA VAL A 539 38.38 9.85 -21.99
C VAL A 539 39.90 9.63 -21.86
N GLY A 540 40.47 8.80 -22.73
CA GLY A 540 41.91 8.60 -22.80
C GLY A 540 42.54 7.74 -21.70
N GLY A 541 41.73 7.13 -20.82
CA GLY A 541 42.20 6.19 -19.78
C GLY A 541 42.93 6.85 -18.62
N VAL A 542 42.74 8.15 -18.39
CA VAL A 542 43.35 8.91 -17.27
C VAL A 542 43.01 8.35 -15.91
N VAL A 543 41.85 7.68 -15.79
CA VAL A 543 41.46 6.82 -14.66
C VAL A 543 41.16 5.43 -15.24
N PRO A 544 41.88 4.37 -14.81
CA PRO A 544 41.61 3.00 -15.24
C PRO A 544 40.16 2.57 -14.95
N ARG A 545 39.58 1.81 -15.88
CA ARG A 545 38.16 1.39 -15.80
C ARG A 545 37.82 0.60 -14.54
N GLU A 546 38.77 -0.14 -14.01
CA GLU A 546 38.63 -0.93 -12.78
C GLU A 546 38.34 -0.08 -11.54
N TYR A 547 38.71 1.23 -11.53
CA TYR A 547 38.49 2.13 -10.39
C TYR A 547 37.18 2.91 -10.48
N ILE A 548 36.51 2.94 -11.62
CA ILE A 548 35.23 3.64 -11.81
C ILE A 548 34.15 3.16 -10.85
N PRO A 549 33.93 1.83 -10.65
CA PRO A 549 32.97 1.35 -9.66
C PRO A 549 33.30 1.77 -8.22
N ALA A 550 34.58 1.92 -7.89
CA ALA A 550 35.02 2.38 -6.58
C ALA A 550 34.67 3.87 -6.34
N ILE A 551 34.78 4.70 -7.39
CA ILE A 551 34.35 6.10 -7.35
C ILE A 551 32.84 6.19 -7.09
N GLN A 552 32.04 5.44 -7.84
CA GLN A 552 30.60 5.38 -7.64
C GLN A 552 30.24 4.98 -6.21
N LYS A 553 30.80 3.89 -5.69
CA LYS A 553 30.59 3.45 -4.31
C LYS A 553 30.99 4.51 -3.28
N GLY A 554 32.05 5.25 -3.52
CA GLY A 554 32.49 6.34 -2.64
C GLY A 554 31.47 7.49 -2.58
N ILE A 555 30.85 7.82 -3.68
CA ILE A 555 29.76 8.81 -3.76
C ILE A 555 28.53 8.28 -3.01
N GLU A 556 28.10 7.05 -3.31
CA GLU A 556 26.90 6.44 -2.71
C GLU A 556 27.00 6.33 -1.17
N GLU A 557 28.16 5.95 -0.66
CA GLU A 557 28.38 5.89 0.79
C GLU A 557 28.36 7.27 1.44
N GLN A 558 28.96 8.28 0.78
CA GLN A 558 28.90 9.64 1.29
C GLN A 558 27.49 10.23 1.21
N MET A 559 26.72 9.90 0.19
CA MET A 559 25.31 10.28 0.11
C MET A 559 24.48 9.76 1.28
N LYS A 560 24.73 8.53 1.72
CA LYS A 560 24.04 7.95 2.89
C LYS A 560 24.39 8.69 4.19
N ASN A 561 25.61 9.17 4.30
CA ASN A 561 26.10 9.89 5.47
C ASN A 561 25.83 11.40 5.43
N GLY A 562 25.29 11.90 4.31
CA GLY A 562 25.03 13.33 4.08
C GLY A 562 26.29 14.16 3.93
N VAL A 563 26.09 15.45 3.69
CA VAL A 563 27.17 16.42 3.48
C VAL A 563 27.01 17.69 4.33
N LEU A 564 25.80 17.98 4.81
CA LEU A 564 25.46 19.21 5.53
C LEU A 564 25.24 18.97 7.03
N ALA A 565 24.32 18.07 7.36
CA ALA A 565 23.88 17.77 8.73
C ALA A 565 23.85 16.26 9.06
N GLY A 566 24.42 15.42 8.19
CA GLY A 566 24.47 13.97 8.41
C GLY A 566 23.21 13.23 7.97
N TYR A 567 22.31 13.88 7.23
CA TYR A 567 21.12 13.25 6.65
C TYR A 567 21.37 12.80 5.22
N PRO A 568 20.74 11.72 4.76
CA PRO A 568 20.96 11.22 3.41
C PRO A 568 20.77 12.29 2.33
N LEU A 569 21.78 12.43 1.45
CA LEU A 569 21.72 13.27 0.26
C LEU A 569 20.95 12.52 -0.82
N ILE A 570 19.91 13.15 -1.35
CA ILE A 570 19.05 12.57 -2.37
C ILE A 570 19.17 13.31 -3.70
N ASN A 571 18.79 12.64 -4.78
CA ASN A 571 18.65 13.23 -6.11
C ASN A 571 19.94 13.92 -6.60
N LEU A 572 21.02 13.14 -6.73
CA LEU A 572 22.34 13.61 -7.15
C LEU A 572 22.70 13.03 -8.51
N LYS A 573 23.16 13.91 -9.41
CA LYS A 573 23.82 13.55 -10.66
C LYS A 573 25.31 13.77 -10.51
N ALA A 574 26.10 12.75 -10.84
CA ALA A 574 27.56 12.82 -10.72
C ALA A 574 28.21 12.27 -11.99
N ALA A 575 28.98 13.10 -12.69
CA ALA A 575 29.75 12.73 -13.85
C ALA A 575 31.25 12.78 -13.53
N VAL A 576 31.92 11.63 -13.56
CA VAL A 576 33.37 11.59 -13.47
C VAL A 576 33.97 11.85 -14.85
N PHE A 577 34.77 12.93 -14.99
CA PHE A 577 35.24 13.38 -16.30
C PHE A 577 36.76 13.48 -16.44
N ASP A 578 37.51 13.56 -15.32
CA ASP A 578 38.98 13.65 -15.33
C ASP A 578 39.55 13.01 -14.06
N GLY A 579 40.88 12.84 -14.03
CA GLY A 579 41.63 12.30 -12.92
C GLY A 579 43.05 11.93 -13.30
N SER A 580 43.73 11.22 -12.42
CA SER A 580 45.04 10.65 -12.70
C SER A 580 45.27 9.42 -11.85
N TYR A 581 46.11 8.53 -12.28
CA TYR A 581 46.49 7.34 -11.56
C TYR A 581 48.00 7.26 -11.35
N HIS A 582 48.41 6.44 -10.39
CA HIS A 582 49.81 6.12 -10.12
C HIS A 582 50.03 4.62 -10.23
N ASP A 583 50.96 4.19 -11.06
CA ASP A 583 51.14 2.78 -11.44
C ASP A 583 51.30 1.81 -10.25
N VAL A 584 51.85 2.28 -9.13
CA VAL A 584 52.13 1.46 -7.95
C VAL A 584 51.15 1.69 -6.79
N ASP A 585 50.74 2.95 -6.58
CA ASP A 585 50.02 3.35 -5.37
C ASP A 585 48.50 3.50 -5.57
N SER A 586 48.01 3.47 -6.83
CA SER A 586 46.57 3.48 -7.08
C SER A 586 45.92 2.18 -6.69
N ASN A 587 44.77 2.31 -6.03
CA ASN A 587 43.94 1.17 -5.64
C ASN A 587 42.47 1.62 -5.47
N GLU A 588 41.54 0.67 -5.47
CA GLU A 588 40.09 0.91 -5.35
C GLU A 588 39.73 1.72 -4.10
N MET A 589 40.33 1.39 -2.94
CA MET A 589 40.06 2.08 -1.67
C MET A 589 40.45 3.56 -1.75
N ALA A 590 41.59 3.89 -2.37
CA ALA A 590 42.04 5.27 -2.51
C ALA A 590 41.09 6.10 -3.38
N TYR A 591 40.57 5.54 -4.49
CA TYR A 591 39.58 6.21 -5.33
C TYR A 591 38.23 6.34 -4.61
N LYS A 592 37.80 5.33 -3.89
CA LYS A 592 36.61 5.37 -3.06
C LYS A 592 36.67 6.53 -2.03
N ILE A 593 37.79 6.67 -1.34
CA ILE A 593 37.99 7.76 -0.38
C ILE A 593 38.08 9.11 -1.10
N ALA A 594 38.78 9.21 -2.24
CA ALA A 594 38.89 10.44 -3.01
C ALA A 594 37.49 10.93 -3.47
N ALA A 595 36.64 10.03 -3.96
CA ALA A 595 35.28 10.32 -4.35
C ALA A 595 34.40 10.77 -3.16
N SER A 596 34.51 10.08 -2.02
CA SER A 596 33.83 10.47 -0.78
C SER A 596 34.26 11.87 -0.32
N MET A 597 35.57 12.20 -0.38
CA MET A 597 36.08 13.54 -0.06
C MET A 597 35.57 14.62 -1.00
N ALA A 598 35.45 14.33 -2.31
CA ALA A 598 34.87 15.25 -3.27
C ALA A 598 33.39 15.49 -2.96
N THR A 599 32.62 14.42 -2.71
CA THR A 599 31.19 14.51 -2.38
C THR A 599 30.95 15.31 -1.10
N LYS A 600 31.79 15.15 -0.08
CA LYS A 600 31.70 15.92 1.17
C LYS A 600 31.83 17.43 0.97
N GLN A 601 32.58 17.90 -0.04
CA GLN A 601 32.73 19.32 -0.36
C GLN A 601 31.46 19.93 -0.95
N LEU A 602 30.44 19.13 -1.29
CA LEU A 602 29.13 19.64 -1.74
C LEU A 602 28.42 20.50 -0.68
N SER A 603 28.75 20.30 0.60
CA SER A 603 28.26 21.18 1.67
C SER A 603 28.58 22.67 1.43
N GLN A 604 29.70 22.96 0.81
CA GLN A 604 30.16 24.33 0.55
C GLN A 604 29.97 24.75 -0.91
N LYS A 605 30.35 23.89 -1.87
CA LYS A 605 30.37 24.23 -3.31
C LYS A 605 29.05 23.95 -4.00
N GLY A 606 28.30 22.95 -3.58
CA GLY A 606 27.04 22.50 -4.17
C GLY A 606 25.81 23.28 -3.68
N GLY A 607 25.95 24.16 -2.71
CA GLY A 607 24.81 24.84 -2.10
C GLY A 607 23.85 23.84 -1.46
N ALA A 608 24.38 22.96 -0.63
CA ALA A 608 23.58 21.92 0.05
C ALA A 608 22.51 22.53 0.96
N VAL A 609 21.31 22.01 0.90
CA VAL A 609 20.15 22.42 1.70
C VAL A 609 19.51 21.24 2.38
N LEU A 610 18.89 21.53 3.53
CA LEU A 610 18.13 20.54 4.28
C LEU A 610 16.70 20.47 3.75
N LEU A 611 16.19 19.26 3.61
CA LEU A 611 14.81 18.98 3.22
C LEU A 611 14.05 18.39 4.41
N GLU A 612 12.83 18.88 4.62
CA GLU A 612 11.89 18.36 5.60
C GLU A 612 10.72 17.65 4.90
N PRO A 613 10.17 16.56 5.47
CA PRO A 613 8.99 15.90 4.94
C PRO A 613 7.76 16.78 5.17
N VAL A 614 6.97 16.95 4.13
CA VAL A 614 5.71 17.70 4.14
C VAL A 614 4.55 16.71 4.03
N MET A 615 3.56 16.91 4.89
CA MET A 615 2.36 16.10 4.97
C MET A 615 1.17 16.83 4.36
N LYS A 616 0.38 16.13 3.56
CA LYS A 616 -0.96 16.57 3.18
C LYS A 616 -1.90 16.27 4.34
N VAL A 617 -2.44 17.29 4.94
CA VAL A 617 -3.34 17.23 6.10
C VAL A 617 -4.74 17.62 5.64
N GLU A 618 -5.72 16.81 5.98
CA GLU A 618 -7.12 17.17 5.82
C GLU A 618 -7.80 17.09 7.19
N VAL A 619 -8.52 18.14 7.54
CA VAL A 619 -9.28 18.24 8.78
C VAL A 619 -10.75 18.44 8.45
N VAL A 620 -11.59 17.56 8.98
CA VAL A 620 -13.06 17.70 8.92
C VAL A 620 -13.55 18.22 10.27
N THR A 621 -14.21 19.38 10.27
CA THR A 621 -14.61 20.07 11.49
C THR A 621 -15.96 20.74 11.33
N PRO A 622 -16.78 20.84 12.41
CA PRO A 622 -17.93 21.73 12.42
C PRO A 622 -17.53 23.17 12.08
N GLU A 623 -18.41 23.91 11.42
CA GLU A 623 -18.17 25.27 10.95
C GLU A 623 -17.69 26.23 12.08
N GLU A 624 -18.20 26.06 13.29
CA GLU A 624 -17.85 26.88 14.46
C GLU A 624 -16.35 26.81 14.85
N TYR A 625 -15.63 25.70 14.50
CA TYR A 625 -14.20 25.53 14.80
C TYR A 625 -13.29 25.76 13.56
N GLN A 626 -13.85 26.06 12.39
CA GLN A 626 -13.09 26.25 11.16
C GLN A 626 -11.99 27.29 11.34
N GLY A 627 -12.31 28.42 11.98
CA GLY A 627 -11.35 29.51 12.20
C GLY A 627 -10.19 29.10 13.11
N ASP A 628 -10.46 28.34 14.17
CA ASP A 628 -9.44 27.87 15.10
C ASP A 628 -8.50 26.86 14.43
N ILE A 629 -9.04 25.93 13.63
CA ILE A 629 -8.25 24.95 12.86
C ILE A 629 -7.37 25.66 11.81
N LEU A 630 -7.92 26.60 11.05
CA LEU A 630 -7.14 27.38 10.06
C LEU A 630 -6.01 28.15 10.74
N GLY A 631 -6.30 28.78 11.90
CA GLY A 631 -5.30 29.50 12.69
C GLY A 631 -4.20 28.58 13.23
N ASP A 632 -4.54 27.38 13.70
CA ASP A 632 -3.56 26.43 14.23
C ASP A 632 -2.69 25.82 13.12
N LEU A 633 -3.28 25.41 12.00
CA LEU A 633 -2.52 24.92 10.85
C LEU A 633 -1.58 25.98 10.27
N SER A 634 -2.02 27.23 10.17
CA SER A 634 -1.17 28.35 9.75
C SER A 634 -0.01 28.58 10.71
N ARG A 635 -0.24 28.50 12.03
CA ARG A 635 0.82 28.61 13.05
C ARG A 635 1.84 27.48 12.94
N ARG A 636 1.42 26.29 12.47
CA ARG A 636 2.26 25.13 12.18
C ARG A 636 2.94 25.18 10.80
N ARG A 637 3.04 26.36 10.22
CA ARG A 637 3.62 26.56 8.88
C ARG A 637 2.84 25.87 7.76
N GLY A 638 1.58 25.55 7.99
CA GLY A 638 0.71 24.92 7.01
C GLY A 638 0.39 25.86 5.86
N MET A 639 0.57 25.40 4.64
CA MET A 639 0.08 26.05 3.42
C MET A 639 -1.35 25.55 3.19
N ILE A 640 -2.32 26.42 3.53
CA ILE A 640 -3.74 26.11 3.33
C ILE A 640 -4.01 26.01 1.83
N GLN A 641 -4.64 24.93 1.43
CA GLN A 641 -5.14 24.67 0.09
C GLN A 641 -6.67 24.90 0.04
N ASP A 642 -7.33 24.29 -0.91
CA ASP A 642 -8.79 24.39 -1.04
C ASP A 642 -9.51 23.76 0.14
N GLY A 643 -10.71 24.25 0.42
CA GLY A 643 -11.63 23.68 1.38
C GLY A 643 -12.95 23.31 0.73
N ASP A 644 -13.58 22.24 1.21
CA ASP A 644 -14.90 21.81 0.77
C ASP A 644 -15.88 21.82 1.94
N GLU A 645 -17.15 21.70 1.60
CA GLU A 645 -18.20 21.46 2.57
C GLU A 645 -18.84 20.09 2.34
N THR A 646 -18.90 19.30 3.40
CA THR A 646 -19.53 17.98 3.41
C THR A 646 -20.64 17.94 4.46
N PRO A 647 -21.54 16.97 4.42
CA PRO A 647 -22.54 16.79 5.48
C PRO A 647 -21.91 16.55 6.86
N ALA A 648 -20.67 16.07 6.91
CA ALA A 648 -19.92 15.86 8.14
C ALA A 648 -19.28 17.15 8.69
N GLY A 649 -19.23 18.24 7.90
CA GLY A 649 -18.67 19.54 8.28
C GLY A 649 -17.82 20.18 7.19
N LYS A 650 -17.09 21.23 7.57
CA LYS A 650 -16.12 21.91 6.72
C LYS A 650 -14.85 21.07 6.62
N VAL A 651 -14.35 20.92 5.40
CA VAL A 651 -13.11 20.23 5.10
C VAL A 651 -12.01 21.26 4.85
N ILE A 652 -10.92 21.17 5.60
CA ILE A 652 -9.76 22.04 5.48
C ILE A 652 -8.58 21.19 5.02
N ARG A 653 -7.96 21.56 3.89
CA ARG A 653 -6.76 20.92 3.38
C ARG A 653 -5.56 21.83 3.51
N ALA A 654 -4.45 21.27 3.95
CA ALA A 654 -3.19 21.99 4.09
C ALA A 654 -1.99 21.07 3.83
N GLU A 655 -0.90 21.66 3.35
CA GLU A 655 0.42 21.02 3.39
C GLU A 655 1.18 21.54 4.60
N VAL A 656 1.56 20.66 5.51
CA VAL A 656 2.19 21.00 6.79
C VAL A 656 3.47 20.18 6.98
N PRO A 657 4.59 20.77 7.39
CA PRO A 657 5.79 20.01 7.73
C PRO A 657 5.54 19.04 8.88
N LEU A 658 6.02 17.79 8.75
CA LEU A 658 5.81 16.72 9.73
C LEU A 658 6.26 17.12 11.14
N GLY A 659 7.39 17.86 11.25
CA GLY A 659 7.90 18.32 12.55
C GLY A 659 6.92 19.17 13.34
N GLU A 660 5.99 19.85 12.67
CA GLU A 660 4.96 20.69 13.28
C GLU A 660 3.69 19.91 13.65
N MET A 661 3.56 18.68 13.16
CA MET A 661 2.38 17.85 13.35
C MET A 661 2.43 16.95 14.60
N PHE A 662 3.58 16.81 15.23
CA PHE A 662 3.67 16.06 16.48
C PHE A 662 2.73 16.60 17.54
N GLY A 663 1.92 15.71 18.14
CA GLY A 663 0.90 16.06 19.13
C GLY A 663 -0.33 16.81 18.56
N TYR A 664 -0.45 16.93 17.23
CA TYR A 664 -1.58 17.65 16.60
C TYR A 664 -2.93 17.04 16.96
N ALA A 665 -3.04 15.70 17.01
CA ALA A 665 -4.27 15.01 17.39
C ALA A 665 -4.82 15.51 18.74
N THR A 666 -3.95 15.66 19.73
CA THR A 666 -4.32 16.14 21.06
C THR A 666 -4.74 17.61 21.03
N SER A 667 -3.98 18.46 20.33
CA SER A 667 -4.29 19.87 20.17
C SER A 667 -5.63 20.09 19.47
N MET A 668 -5.86 19.38 18.36
CA MET A 668 -7.11 19.46 17.60
C MET A 668 -8.32 19.02 18.43
N ARG A 669 -8.23 17.86 19.11
CA ARG A 669 -9.30 17.38 19.99
C ARG A 669 -9.64 18.38 21.10
N SER A 670 -8.63 19.00 21.67
CA SER A 670 -8.82 20.03 22.70
C SER A 670 -9.53 21.27 22.17
N MET A 671 -9.15 21.76 20.97
CA MET A 671 -9.76 22.94 20.34
C MET A 671 -11.21 22.69 19.90
N THR A 672 -11.51 21.48 19.42
CA THR A 672 -12.80 21.15 18.82
C THR A 672 -13.72 20.32 19.71
N GLN A 673 -13.36 20.17 20.98
CA GLN A 673 -14.10 19.33 21.96
C GLN A 673 -14.28 17.88 21.45
N GLY A 674 -13.30 17.38 20.70
CA GLY A 674 -13.32 16.04 20.12
C GLY A 674 -14.22 15.87 18.88
N ARG A 675 -14.80 16.97 18.34
CA ARG A 675 -15.74 16.92 17.21
C ARG A 675 -15.09 17.02 15.83
N ALA A 676 -13.79 17.28 15.75
CA ALA A 676 -13.06 17.23 14.48
C ALA A 676 -12.29 15.92 14.34
N SER A 677 -12.13 15.50 13.11
CA SER A 677 -11.25 14.41 12.70
C SER A 677 -10.18 14.94 11.74
N PHE A 678 -9.05 14.27 11.65
CA PHE A 678 -8.04 14.61 10.67
C PHE A 678 -7.39 13.35 10.11
N SER A 679 -6.89 13.48 8.89
CA SER A 679 -5.99 12.53 8.25
C SER A 679 -4.71 13.25 7.81
N MET A 680 -3.62 12.51 7.73
CA MET A 680 -2.32 13.04 7.38
C MET A 680 -1.58 12.02 6.53
N GLU A 681 -1.02 12.46 5.40
CA GLU A 681 -0.29 11.61 4.44
C GLU A 681 0.98 12.30 3.98
N PHE A 682 2.08 11.53 3.84
CA PHE A 682 3.32 12.05 3.25
C PHE A 682 3.10 12.45 1.78
N THR A 683 3.50 13.67 1.43
CA THR A 683 3.39 14.19 0.06
C THR A 683 4.74 14.27 -0.63
N ARG A 684 5.69 14.98 -0.02
CA ARG A 684 6.99 15.28 -0.62
C ARG A 684 7.98 15.78 0.42
N TYR A 685 9.23 15.83 0.03
CA TYR A 685 10.25 16.62 0.72
C TYR A 685 10.29 18.05 0.18
N ALA A 686 10.36 19.03 1.06
CA ALA A 686 10.52 20.45 0.71
C ALA A 686 11.70 21.05 1.47
N GLU A 687 12.26 22.14 0.95
CA GLU A 687 13.38 22.83 1.60
C GLU A 687 12.93 23.42 2.95
N ALA A 688 13.65 23.06 4.01
CA ALA A 688 13.42 23.62 5.32
C ALA A 688 13.83 25.11 5.34
N PRO A 689 13.05 25.99 6.01
CA PRO A 689 13.46 27.39 6.20
C PRO A 689 14.83 27.50 6.86
N ALA A 690 15.60 28.53 6.48
CA ALA A 690 16.97 28.72 6.98
C ALA A 690 17.07 28.70 8.52
N SER A 691 16.11 29.31 9.21
CA SER A 691 16.07 29.34 10.68
C SER A 691 15.97 27.96 11.32
N ILE A 692 15.25 27.05 10.67
CA ILE A 692 15.09 25.66 11.15
C ILE A 692 16.31 24.82 10.74
N ALA A 693 16.74 24.95 9.48
CA ALA A 693 17.91 24.27 8.96
C ALA A 693 19.15 24.55 9.79
N ASP A 694 19.41 25.84 10.12
CA ASP A 694 20.56 26.25 10.94
C ASP A 694 20.52 25.62 12.35
N GLY A 695 19.33 25.56 12.96
CA GLY A 695 19.18 24.91 14.26
C GLY A 695 19.49 23.43 14.24
N ILE A 696 19.06 22.75 13.16
CA ILE A 696 19.29 21.30 12.98
C ILE A 696 20.78 21.02 12.67
N VAL A 697 21.38 21.83 11.79
CA VAL A 697 22.81 21.72 11.45
C VAL A 697 23.71 21.94 12.66
N LYS A 698 23.42 22.95 13.49
CA LYS A 698 24.16 23.19 14.75
C LYS A 698 24.03 22.00 15.69
N LYS A 699 22.80 21.51 15.89
CA LYS A 699 22.55 20.35 16.73
C LYS A 699 23.29 19.10 16.24
N SER A 700 23.34 18.86 14.94
CA SER A 700 24.06 17.72 14.36
C SER A 700 25.56 17.81 14.51
N ARG A 701 26.11 19.05 14.63
CA ARG A 701 27.55 19.31 14.87
C ARG A 701 27.92 19.35 16.33
N GLY A 702 26.95 19.18 17.24
CA GLY A 702 27.17 19.28 18.68
C GLY A 702 27.39 20.69 19.22
N GLU A 703 26.93 21.73 18.49
CA GLU A 703 27.01 23.16 18.83
C GLU A 703 25.76 23.68 19.54
#